data_6eae13e1b6adac4be799fbb9a6c32c2e
#
_entry.id   6eae13e1b6adac4be799fbb9a6c32c2e
#
_cell.length_a   1.000
_cell.length_b   1.000
_cell.length_c   1.000
_cell.angle_alpha   90.00
_cell.angle_beta   90.00
_cell.angle_gamma   90.00
#
_symmetry.space_group_name_H-M   'P 1'
#
loop_
_entity.id
_entity.type
_entity.pdbx_description
1 polymer ?
#
loop_
_entity_poly.entity_id
_entity_poly.type
_entity_poly.pdbx_seq_one_letter_code
_entity_poly.pdbx_strand_id
1 'polypeptide(L)'
;MFSSIRTAMVVILSVVVMSSSASVLWLTVSEHEQLFLESQQNNLFALTRNMANDLVPFMEQSPRDTFSLNVVLLRLEPYRNVINATIFDNDHQLVEFYVGLQGRRVDEAMLPASYKPSDMTMGISISDGKLYSLERIGEQAFPVGYLLIVVDLNKSLSESRRSLVFRTMPWALLLLSSTILLSFALLRQAFRPLDAVTRFTQSVTEHKDYTSRHTVRGTAEIRRLGQHINRLMETIEEELNINQQQTKTLMEQQVTMTRLANFDSLTGLPNRQFVMDTIKIELARARRANDDLILMFFDLDGFKGINDSLGHETGDLILIEVAERVKTILRDGDILARLGGDEFLIIPDRDATELNMITVSERVLSAFTEPFKLNGLSLKLGVSIGVAKAKEAGYELSQLVSNADLAMYRSKARGRGVYTIFSPEMSESHKRKIMIANSIDTAIEENQFCLYYQPKVDGNGIQVGFEALIRWHHPEMGNIMPGEFILVAEQSGKITAITQWVIRRACEELHQITDRFSSRVRVAINLSVHDLRHSDLFDWIYSAFQEYNVNPRNIEFEVTESAYLDNFDSSEKLFKRLHNLGCKIALDDFGTGYSSLSYLTQITIDTLKIDRQFVTQIETSERCRLVTVSIIDLAKRLSLKICAEGVETESQWDYLRAQGCDTVQGYLFSKPVPLHELKDNHQDIPHDFTNYRIDI
;
A
#
# COMPACT_ATOMS: atom_id res chain seq x y z
N MET A 1 -0.18 -9.05 -47.73
CA MET A 1 -0.49 -7.77 -48.38
C MET A 1 -2.00 -7.73 -48.65
N PHE A 2 -2.74 -6.79 -48.11
CA PHE A 2 -4.19 -6.82 -48.13
C PHE A 2 -4.74 -6.54 -49.55
N SER A 3 -5.55 -7.45 -50.07
CA SER A 3 -6.05 -7.40 -51.44
C SER A 3 -7.26 -6.45 -51.65
N SER A 4 -7.74 -5.82 -50.59
CA SER A 4 -8.81 -4.80 -50.69
C SER A 4 -8.80 -3.82 -49.54
N ILE A 5 -9.19 -2.57 -49.80
CA ILE A 5 -9.36 -1.50 -48.81
C ILE A 5 -10.29 -1.94 -47.65
N ARG A 6 -11.29 -2.78 -47.94
CA ARG A 6 -12.20 -3.38 -46.94
C ARG A 6 -11.45 -4.18 -45.88
N THR A 7 -10.50 -5.03 -46.34
CA THR A 7 -9.69 -5.88 -45.45
C THR A 7 -8.69 -5.05 -44.65
N ALA A 8 -8.06 -4.05 -45.29
CA ALA A 8 -7.16 -3.14 -44.64
C ALA A 8 -7.82 -2.31 -43.52
N MET A 9 -9.01 -1.75 -43.79
CA MET A 9 -9.75 -0.98 -42.79
C MET A 9 -10.23 -1.83 -41.60
N VAL A 10 -10.68 -3.07 -41.86
CA VAL A 10 -11.02 -4.01 -40.79
C VAL A 10 -9.81 -4.29 -39.90
N VAL A 11 -8.66 -4.52 -40.52
CA VAL A 11 -7.41 -4.82 -39.77
C VAL A 11 -6.92 -3.60 -38.99
N ILE A 12 -6.90 -2.42 -39.62
CA ILE A 12 -6.45 -1.19 -38.93
C ILE A 12 -7.38 -0.89 -37.75
N LEU A 13 -8.69 -0.96 -37.95
CA LEU A 13 -9.64 -0.72 -36.87
C LEU A 13 -9.53 -1.77 -35.76
N SER A 14 -9.33 -3.04 -36.13
CA SER A 14 -9.10 -4.12 -35.17
C SER A 14 -7.82 -3.91 -34.37
N VAL A 15 -6.74 -3.45 -35.01
CA VAL A 15 -5.47 -3.15 -34.33
C VAL A 15 -5.60 -1.96 -33.38
N VAL A 16 -6.30 -0.89 -33.81
CA VAL A 16 -6.54 0.29 -32.95
C VAL A 16 -7.38 -0.08 -31.72
N VAL A 17 -8.42 -0.86 -31.92
CA VAL A 17 -9.27 -1.32 -30.80
C VAL A 17 -8.51 -2.27 -29.88
N MET A 18 -7.66 -3.17 -30.43
CA MET A 18 -6.83 -4.07 -29.63
C MET A 18 -5.80 -3.31 -28.81
N SER A 19 -5.10 -2.33 -29.41
CA SER A 19 -4.09 -1.55 -28.70
C SER A 19 -4.71 -0.68 -27.60
N SER A 20 -5.86 -0.07 -27.85
CA SER A 20 -6.63 0.68 -26.86
C SER A 20 -7.08 -0.21 -25.69
N SER A 21 -7.61 -1.39 -25.99
CA SER A 21 -8.06 -2.34 -24.96
C SER A 21 -6.88 -2.87 -24.11
N ALA A 22 -5.74 -3.13 -24.76
CA ALA A 22 -4.52 -3.56 -24.07
C ALA A 22 -3.97 -2.47 -23.14
N SER A 23 -4.02 -1.21 -23.57
CA SER A 23 -3.56 -0.07 -22.77
C SER A 23 -4.44 0.14 -21.52
N VAL A 24 -5.75 0.01 -21.67
CA VAL A 24 -6.66 0.13 -20.52
C VAL A 24 -6.46 -1.03 -19.54
N LEU A 25 -6.31 -2.25 -20.05
CA LEU A 25 -6.07 -3.43 -19.20
C LEU A 25 -4.75 -3.29 -18.43
N TRP A 26 -3.72 -2.79 -19.11
CA TRP A 26 -2.42 -2.56 -18.48
C TRP A 26 -2.50 -1.48 -17.39
N LEU A 27 -3.22 -0.37 -17.64
CA LEU A 27 -3.44 0.70 -16.65
C LEU A 27 -4.10 0.16 -15.38
N THR A 28 -5.17 -0.62 -15.58
CA THR A 28 -5.92 -1.20 -14.46
C THR A 28 -5.07 -2.17 -13.62
N VAL A 29 -4.21 -2.96 -14.28
CA VAL A 29 -3.29 -3.89 -13.59
C VAL A 29 -2.21 -3.12 -12.84
N SER A 30 -1.65 -2.08 -13.47
CA SER A 30 -0.60 -1.23 -12.90
C SER A 30 -1.08 -0.46 -11.65
N GLU A 31 -2.25 0.15 -11.73
CA GLU A 31 -2.86 0.88 -10.61
C GLU A 31 -3.20 -0.06 -9.42
N HIS A 32 -3.66 -1.26 -9.75
CA HIS A 32 -3.98 -2.26 -8.74
C HIS A 32 -2.72 -2.79 -8.03
N GLU A 33 -1.65 -3.01 -8.79
CA GLU A 33 -0.35 -3.40 -8.23
C GLU A 33 0.21 -2.32 -7.29
N GLN A 34 0.00 -1.04 -7.59
CA GLN A 34 0.40 0.09 -6.75
C GLN A 34 -0.25 0.09 -5.37
N LEU A 35 -1.57 0.06 -5.38
CA LEU A 35 -2.37 0.08 -4.15
C LEU A 35 -2.04 -1.08 -3.20
N PHE A 36 -1.66 -2.20 -3.75
CA PHE A 36 -1.34 -3.40 -2.98
C PHE A 36 0.01 -3.34 -2.28
N LEU A 37 0.97 -2.67 -2.87
CA LEU A 37 2.31 -2.53 -2.31
C LEU A 37 2.38 -1.60 -1.10
N GLU A 38 1.69 -0.48 -1.19
CA GLU A 38 1.57 0.49 -0.08
C GLU A 38 1.06 -0.19 1.18
N SER A 39 0.08 -1.03 0.95
CA SER A 39 -0.54 -1.82 1.96
C SER A 39 0.45 -2.73 2.69
N GLN A 40 1.38 -3.40 1.99
CA GLN A 40 2.35 -4.32 2.62
C GLN A 40 3.45 -3.62 3.42
N GLN A 41 3.87 -2.45 2.97
CA GLN A 41 4.92 -1.70 3.65
C GLN A 41 4.47 -1.15 4.99
N ASN A 42 3.31 -0.49 4.97
CA ASN A 42 2.74 0.07 6.18
C ASN A 42 2.56 -0.99 7.27
N ASN A 43 2.25 -2.23 6.84
CA ASN A 43 2.08 -3.36 7.75
C ASN A 43 3.38 -3.88 8.35
N LEU A 44 4.40 -4.07 7.51
CA LEU A 44 5.67 -4.52 8.04
C LEU A 44 6.30 -3.45 8.94
N PHE A 45 6.14 -2.18 8.55
CA PHE A 45 6.63 -1.08 9.37
C PHE A 45 5.96 -1.06 10.74
N ALA A 46 4.63 -1.14 10.76
CA ALA A 46 3.89 -1.17 12.00
C ALA A 46 4.24 -2.42 12.84
N LEU A 47 4.38 -3.58 12.19
CA LEU A 47 4.80 -4.81 12.86
C LEU A 47 6.19 -4.65 13.48
N THR A 48 7.17 -4.23 12.67
CA THR A 48 8.56 -4.08 13.12
C THR A 48 8.63 -3.07 14.25
N ARG A 49 7.93 -1.95 14.11
CA ARG A 49 7.89 -0.88 15.12
C ARG A 49 7.24 -1.34 16.42
N ASN A 50 6.12 -2.05 16.31
CA ASN A 50 5.47 -2.62 17.49
C ASN A 50 6.37 -3.65 18.18
N MET A 51 6.99 -4.54 17.40
CA MET A 51 7.91 -5.53 17.95
C MET A 51 9.19 -4.90 18.50
N ALA A 52 9.71 -3.87 17.85
CA ALA A 52 10.87 -3.13 18.37
C ALA A 52 10.55 -2.50 19.73
N ASN A 53 9.37 -1.91 19.88
CA ASN A 53 8.88 -1.39 21.16
C ASN A 53 8.76 -2.53 22.20
N ASP A 54 8.22 -3.65 21.74
CA ASP A 54 8.07 -4.87 22.55
C ASP A 54 9.40 -5.48 23.00
N LEU A 55 10.50 -5.20 22.36
CA LEU A 55 11.84 -5.72 22.69
C LEU A 55 12.61 -4.84 23.69
N VAL A 56 12.25 -3.57 23.82
CA VAL A 56 13.00 -2.60 24.63
C VAL A 56 13.26 -3.09 26.06
N PRO A 57 12.25 -3.60 26.84
CA PRO A 57 12.47 -4.03 28.22
C PRO A 57 13.49 -5.16 28.35
N PHE A 58 13.63 -6.00 27.33
CA PHE A 58 14.53 -7.15 27.37
C PHE A 58 15.93 -6.83 26.87
N MET A 59 16.03 -5.81 26.03
CA MET A 59 17.32 -5.34 25.53
C MET A 59 18.10 -4.50 26.55
N GLU A 60 17.39 -3.90 27.51
CA GLU A 60 17.96 -3.07 28.56
C GLU A 60 18.49 -3.86 29.76
N GLN A 61 18.15 -5.13 29.89
CA GLN A 61 18.62 -5.97 31.00
C GLN A 61 20.09 -6.35 30.82
N SER A 62 20.80 -6.44 31.96
CA SER A 62 22.15 -6.97 31.98
C SER A 62 22.27 -8.05 33.08
N PRO A 63 22.50 -9.35 32.74
CA PRO A 63 22.61 -9.91 31.40
C PRO A 63 21.27 -9.90 30.66
N ARG A 64 21.33 -9.77 29.35
CA ARG A 64 20.13 -9.76 28.46
C ARG A 64 19.36 -11.08 28.57
N ASP A 65 18.07 -10.99 28.69
CA ASP A 65 17.20 -12.17 28.69
C ASP A 65 16.92 -12.65 27.26
N THR A 66 17.85 -13.46 26.75
CA THR A 66 17.72 -14.02 25.39
C THR A 66 16.48 -14.91 25.22
N PHE A 67 15.98 -15.52 26.30
CA PHE A 67 14.77 -16.32 26.23
C PHE A 67 13.55 -15.44 25.92
N SER A 68 13.41 -14.34 26.62
CA SER A 68 12.30 -13.39 26.40
C SER A 68 12.42 -12.67 25.04
N LEU A 69 13.63 -12.36 24.58
CA LEU A 69 13.87 -11.85 23.23
C LEU A 69 13.37 -12.84 22.17
N ASN A 70 13.73 -14.11 22.33
CA ASN A 70 13.31 -15.15 21.39
C ASN A 70 11.79 -15.33 21.38
N VAL A 71 11.17 -15.16 22.50
CA VAL A 71 9.70 -15.25 22.61
C VAL A 71 8.98 -14.10 21.90
N VAL A 72 9.55 -12.89 21.95
CA VAL A 72 9.03 -11.80 21.12
C VAL A 72 9.19 -12.14 19.65
N LEU A 73 10.35 -12.68 19.26
CA LEU A 73 10.60 -13.10 17.89
C LEU A 73 9.70 -14.26 17.45
N LEU A 74 9.33 -15.16 18.33
CA LEU A 74 8.40 -16.26 18.05
C LEU A 74 6.99 -15.77 17.72
N ARG A 75 6.60 -14.53 18.04
CA ARG A 75 5.37 -13.93 17.54
C ARG A 75 5.37 -13.78 16.01
N LEU A 76 6.52 -13.93 15.38
CA LEU A 76 6.65 -13.98 13.92
C LEU A 76 6.32 -15.37 13.36
N GLU A 77 6.15 -16.40 14.17
CA GLU A 77 5.82 -17.74 13.70
C GLU A 77 4.54 -17.81 12.83
N PRO A 78 3.49 -17.04 13.13
CA PRO A 78 2.32 -16.97 12.29
C PRO A 78 2.53 -16.29 10.94
N TYR A 79 3.59 -15.50 10.78
CA TYR A 79 3.88 -14.81 9.51
C TYR A 79 4.71 -15.69 8.59
N ARG A 80 4.05 -16.46 7.74
CA ARG A 80 4.74 -17.40 6.85
C ARG A 80 5.76 -16.79 5.90
N ASN A 81 5.76 -15.48 5.73
CA ASN A 81 6.67 -14.79 4.80
C ASN A 81 7.83 -14.11 5.49
N VAL A 82 7.87 -14.10 6.79
CA VAL A 82 9.09 -13.71 7.47
C VAL A 82 10.15 -14.76 7.16
N ILE A 83 11.22 -14.31 6.54
CA ILE A 83 12.42 -15.11 6.28
C ILE A 83 13.20 -15.22 7.57
N ASN A 84 13.53 -14.09 8.15
CA ASN A 84 14.17 -13.99 9.44
C ASN A 84 13.81 -12.68 10.15
N ALA A 85 14.01 -12.67 11.43
CA ALA A 85 14.04 -11.45 12.24
C ALA A 85 15.27 -11.51 13.13
N THR A 86 15.99 -10.41 13.18
CA THR A 86 17.30 -10.36 13.81
C THR A 86 17.37 -9.15 14.72
N ILE A 87 17.80 -9.37 15.92
CA ILE A 87 18.03 -8.33 16.91
C ILE A 87 19.54 -8.07 16.99
N PHE A 88 19.90 -6.83 16.84
CA PHE A 88 21.26 -6.34 17.01
C PHE A 88 21.33 -5.42 18.23
N ASP A 89 22.47 -5.38 18.84
CA ASP A 89 22.75 -4.39 19.87
C ASP A 89 23.17 -3.04 19.27
N ASN A 90 23.54 -2.13 20.14
CA ASN A 90 23.97 -0.79 19.75
C ASN A 90 25.31 -0.77 18.98
N ASP A 91 26.13 -1.80 19.18
CA ASP A 91 27.39 -2.01 18.47
C ASP A 91 27.20 -2.86 17.20
N HIS A 92 25.94 -3.02 16.80
CA HIS A 92 25.53 -3.83 15.63
C HIS A 92 25.93 -5.32 15.71
N GLN A 93 26.19 -5.82 16.93
CA GLN A 93 26.40 -7.24 17.11
C GLN A 93 25.08 -7.98 17.18
N LEU A 94 25.08 -9.18 16.65
CA LEU A 94 23.92 -10.06 16.71
C LEU A 94 23.63 -10.45 18.18
N VAL A 95 22.42 -10.16 18.62
CA VAL A 95 21.94 -10.55 19.95
C VAL A 95 21.13 -11.83 19.90
N GLU A 96 20.11 -11.82 19.03
CA GLU A 96 19.19 -12.95 18.87
C GLU A 96 18.56 -12.92 17.48
N PHE A 97 18.11 -14.06 17.00
CA PHE A 97 17.46 -14.12 15.70
C PHE A 97 16.40 -15.22 15.63
N TYR A 98 15.45 -14.97 14.77
CA TYR A 98 14.38 -15.90 14.39
C TYR A 98 14.48 -16.23 12.91
N VAL A 99 14.39 -17.52 12.58
CA VAL A 99 14.32 -17.99 11.20
C VAL A 99 12.92 -18.51 10.93
N GLY A 100 12.19 -17.80 10.09
CA GLY A 100 10.85 -18.18 9.67
C GLY A 100 10.87 -19.41 8.76
N LEU A 101 9.68 -19.95 8.48
CA LEU A 101 9.51 -21.14 7.64
C LEU A 101 10.07 -20.96 6.22
N GLN A 102 10.11 -19.75 5.71
CA GLN A 102 10.72 -19.41 4.41
C GLN A 102 12.26 -19.38 4.53
N GLY A 103 12.80 -18.85 5.60
CA GLY A 103 14.24 -18.83 5.83
C GLY A 103 14.87 -20.22 5.95
N ARG A 104 14.10 -21.23 6.40
CA ARG A 104 14.53 -22.65 6.46
C ARG A 104 14.55 -23.33 5.09
N ARG A 105 13.98 -22.71 4.05
CA ARG A 105 13.93 -23.24 2.68
C ARG A 105 14.91 -22.60 1.72
N VAL A 106 15.51 -21.48 2.13
CA VAL A 106 16.52 -20.75 1.35
C VAL A 106 17.87 -21.09 1.95
N ASP A 107 18.81 -21.48 1.09
CA ASP A 107 20.14 -21.98 1.47
C ASP A 107 20.83 -21.18 2.60
N GLU A 108 21.72 -21.87 3.33
CA GLU A 108 22.52 -21.38 4.46
C GLU A 108 23.27 -20.03 4.26
N ALA A 109 23.27 -19.50 3.04
CA ALA A 109 23.90 -18.23 2.70
C ALA A 109 23.17 -16.97 3.26
N MET A 110 21.97 -17.12 3.82
CA MET A 110 21.22 -16.02 4.44
C MET A 110 21.18 -16.10 5.98
N LEU A 111 22.26 -16.54 6.59
CA LEU A 111 22.41 -16.47 8.03
C LEU A 111 22.40 -15.02 8.53
N PRO A 112 21.82 -14.74 9.69
CA PRO A 112 21.71 -13.40 10.28
C PRO A 112 23.02 -12.63 10.39
N ALA A 113 24.14 -13.33 10.44
CA ALA A 113 25.49 -12.76 10.51
C ALA A 113 25.93 -11.97 9.26
N SER A 114 25.20 -12.08 8.13
CA SER A 114 25.52 -11.34 6.90
C SER A 114 24.89 -9.94 6.85
N TYR A 115 23.95 -9.62 7.74
CA TYR A 115 23.29 -8.31 7.78
C TYR A 115 24.01 -7.39 8.77
N LYS A 116 24.46 -6.24 8.29
CA LYS A 116 25.00 -5.18 9.14
C LYS A 116 24.02 -4.02 9.17
N PRO A 117 23.43 -3.70 10.32
CA PRO A 117 22.53 -2.55 10.44
C PRO A 117 23.14 -1.22 9.99
N SER A 118 24.48 -1.11 10.11
CA SER A 118 25.23 0.05 9.63
C SER A 118 25.11 0.32 8.13
N ASP A 119 24.87 -0.73 7.35
CA ASP A 119 24.84 -0.68 5.89
C ASP A 119 23.40 -0.52 5.34
N MET A 120 22.43 -0.47 6.26
CA MET A 120 21.00 -0.42 5.94
C MET A 120 20.37 0.92 6.36
N THR A 121 19.43 1.39 5.59
CA THR A 121 18.64 2.58 5.95
C THR A 121 17.59 2.23 7.00
N MET A 122 17.44 3.10 8.00
CA MET A 122 16.39 2.95 9.02
C MET A 122 14.99 3.03 8.38
N GLY A 123 14.06 2.29 8.96
CA GLY A 123 12.72 2.13 8.44
C GLY A 123 12.65 0.98 7.45
N ILE A 124 11.88 1.15 6.39
CA ILE A 124 11.71 0.11 5.40
C ILE A 124 12.66 0.32 4.24
N SER A 125 13.48 -0.67 4.02
CA SER A 125 14.33 -0.77 2.83
C SER A 125 14.05 -2.07 2.09
N ILE A 126 14.42 -2.10 0.84
CA ILE A 126 14.14 -3.25 0.01
C ILE A 126 15.33 -3.54 -0.85
N SER A 127 15.75 -4.78 -0.81
CA SER A 127 16.84 -5.35 -1.59
C SER A 127 16.58 -6.84 -1.87
N ASP A 128 16.81 -7.33 -3.10
CA ASP A 128 16.73 -8.74 -3.55
C ASP A 128 15.39 -9.49 -3.27
N GLY A 129 14.20 -8.86 -3.54
CA GLY A 129 12.89 -9.51 -3.36
C GLY A 129 12.44 -9.69 -1.91
N LYS A 130 13.13 -9.07 -0.99
CA LYS A 130 12.84 -9.09 0.43
C LYS A 130 12.61 -7.68 0.93
N LEU A 131 11.64 -7.53 1.75
CA LEU A 131 11.34 -6.33 2.49
C LEU A 131 12.12 -6.39 3.79
N TYR A 132 13.00 -5.45 3.95
CA TYR A 132 13.72 -5.24 5.19
C TYR A 132 13.05 -4.12 5.95
N SER A 133 12.65 -4.38 7.14
CA SER A 133 12.22 -3.33 8.05
C SER A 133 13.22 -3.29 9.21
N LEU A 134 14.02 -2.24 9.23
CA LEU A 134 14.97 -1.99 10.28
C LEU A 134 14.46 -0.89 11.20
N GLU A 135 14.18 -1.24 12.42
CA GLU A 135 13.73 -0.30 13.44
C GLU A 135 14.66 -0.30 14.63
N ARG A 136 14.75 0.85 15.25
CA ARG A 136 15.49 0.99 16.49
C ARG A 136 14.68 0.42 17.64
N ILE A 137 15.37 -0.27 18.50
CA ILE A 137 14.81 -0.71 19.78
C ILE A 137 15.17 0.39 20.78
N GLY A 138 14.16 1.14 21.22
CA GLY A 138 14.37 2.23 22.17
C GLY A 138 14.16 3.64 21.58
N GLU A 139 14.52 4.66 22.34
CA GLU A 139 14.35 6.06 21.92
C GLU A 139 15.24 6.42 20.73
N GLN A 140 14.75 7.36 19.91
CA GLN A 140 15.50 7.81 18.73
C GLN A 140 16.90 8.34 19.02
N ALA A 141 17.08 8.95 20.20
CA ALA A 141 18.36 9.54 20.59
C ALA A 141 19.35 8.51 21.20
N PHE A 142 18.84 7.46 21.80
CA PHE A 142 19.65 6.44 22.48
C PHE A 142 19.05 5.05 22.27
N PRO A 143 19.21 4.46 21.08
CA PRO A 143 18.69 3.13 20.82
C PRO A 143 19.45 2.11 21.68
N VAL A 144 18.77 1.12 22.20
CA VAL A 144 19.38 -0.02 22.89
C VAL A 144 19.72 -1.17 21.96
N GLY A 145 19.31 -1.06 20.70
CA GLY A 145 19.58 -2.02 19.65
C GLY A 145 18.76 -1.75 18.40
N TYR A 146 18.74 -2.73 17.53
CA TYR A 146 18.02 -2.67 16.27
C TYR A 146 17.29 -3.99 16.03
N LEU A 147 16.08 -3.89 15.52
CA LEU A 147 15.31 -5.02 15.03
C LEU A 147 15.24 -4.96 13.51
N LEU A 148 15.76 -5.97 12.86
CA LEU A 148 15.59 -6.19 11.43
C LEU A 148 14.62 -7.33 11.22
N ILE A 149 13.55 -7.09 10.48
CA ILE A 149 12.64 -8.13 9.99
C ILE A 149 12.75 -8.20 8.48
N VAL A 150 12.96 -9.39 7.97
CA VAL A 150 13.10 -9.66 6.54
C VAL A 150 11.94 -10.53 6.07
N VAL A 151 11.24 -10.06 5.05
CA VAL A 151 10.01 -10.67 4.55
C VAL A 151 10.06 -10.88 3.03
N ASP A 152 9.55 -12.02 2.58
CA ASP A 152 9.51 -12.41 1.16
C ASP A 152 8.23 -11.95 0.44
N LEU A 153 8.40 -11.34 -0.70
CA LEU A 153 7.33 -10.66 -1.45
C LEU A 153 6.76 -11.40 -2.67
N ASN A 154 7.48 -12.39 -3.20
CA ASN A 154 7.28 -12.84 -4.59
C ASN A 154 5.98 -13.59 -4.94
N LYS A 155 5.37 -14.30 -4.01
CA LYS A 155 4.24 -15.18 -4.36
C LYS A 155 2.90 -14.47 -4.50
N SER A 156 2.66 -13.49 -3.67
CA SER A 156 1.34 -12.82 -3.57
C SER A 156 1.01 -11.88 -4.72
N LEU A 157 2.02 -11.25 -5.36
CA LEU A 157 1.80 -10.35 -6.50
C LEU A 157 1.32 -11.10 -7.74
N SER A 158 1.86 -12.30 -7.98
CA SER A 158 1.49 -13.08 -9.15
C SER A 158 0.05 -13.60 -9.10
N GLU A 159 -0.45 -13.93 -7.94
CA GLU A 159 -1.80 -14.47 -7.77
C GLU A 159 -2.86 -13.38 -7.92
N SER A 160 -2.60 -12.17 -7.40
CA SER A 160 -3.51 -11.04 -7.60
C SER A 160 -3.61 -10.60 -9.04
N ARG A 161 -2.48 -10.42 -9.69
CA ARG A 161 -2.40 -10.09 -11.10
C ARG A 161 -3.17 -11.10 -11.95
N ARG A 162 -3.00 -12.39 -11.66
CA ARG A 162 -3.71 -13.47 -12.38
C ARG A 162 -5.22 -13.37 -12.19
N SER A 163 -5.68 -13.14 -10.96
CA SER A 163 -7.11 -13.01 -10.65
C SER A 163 -7.75 -11.80 -11.36
N LEU A 164 -7.06 -10.65 -11.35
CA LEU A 164 -7.54 -9.43 -12.00
C LEU A 164 -7.63 -9.61 -13.51
N VAL A 165 -6.59 -10.18 -14.12
CA VAL A 165 -6.58 -10.45 -15.57
C VAL A 165 -7.70 -11.41 -15.95
N PHE A 166 -7.92 -12.47 -15.22
CA PHE A 166 -9.00 -13.43 -15.50
C PHE A 166 -10.40 -12.81 -15.37
N ARG A 167 -10.59 -11.83 -14.49
CA ARG A 167 -11.89 -11.17 -14.28
C ARG A 167 -12.19 -10.11 -15.33
N THR A 168 -11.17 -9.41 -15.82
CA THR A 168 -11.34 -8.31 -16.81
C THR A 168 -11.27 -8.79 -18.26
N MET A 169 -10.53 -9.87 -18.52
CA MET A 169 -10.29 -10.41 -19.86
C MET A 169 -11.58 -10.77 -20.65
N PRO A 170 -12.62 -11.41 -20.05
CA PRO A 170 -13.85 -11.75 -20.79
C PRO A 170 -14.59 -10.51 -21.32
N TRP A 171 -14.64 -9.44 -20.54
CA TRP A 171 -15.29 -8.18 -20.93
C TRP A 171 -14.52 -7.44 -22.03
N ALA A 172 -13.20 -7.44 -21.96
CA ALA A 172 -12.35 -6.89 -23.00
C ALA A 172 -12.52 -7.64 -24.33
N LEU A 173 -12.61 -8.97 -24.27
CA LEU A 173 -12.85 -9.83 -25.45
C LEU A 173 -14.24 -9.62 -26.05
N LEU A 174 -15.26 -9.45 -25.21
CA LEU A 174 -16.63 -9.23 -25.66
C LEU A 174 -16.78 -7.86 -26.32
N LEU A 175 -16.17 -6.82 -25.78
CA LEU A 175 -16.11 -5.48 -26.39
C LEU A 175 -15.37 -5.50 -27.74
N LEU A 176 -14.24 -6.18 -27.79
CA LEU A 176 -13.45 -6.33 -29.02
C LEU A 176 -14.25 -7.02 -30.13
N SER A 177 -14.89 -8.17 -29.79
CA SER A 177 -15.66 -8.93 -30.79
C SER A 177 -16.88 -8.18 -31.32
N SER A 178 -17.60 -7.47 -30.45
CA SER A 178 -18.77 -6.65 -30.86
C SER A 178 -18.38 -5.49 -31.79
N THR A 179 -17.25 -4.83 -31.48
CA THR A 179 -16.74 -3.71 -32.28
C THR A 179 -16.27 -4.16 -33.67
N ILE A 180 -15.62 -5.32 -33.75
CA ILE A 180 -15.18 -5.92 -35.03
C ILE A 180 -16.40 -6.31 -35.90
N LEU A 181 -17.40 -6.94 -35.28
CA LEU A 181 -18.61 -7.37 -36.00
C LEU A 181 -19.40 -6.17 -36.55
N LEU A 182 -19.58 -5.12 -35.75
CA LEU A 182 -20.27 -3.88 -36.17
C LEU A 182 -19.50 -3.18 -37.29
N SER A 183 -18.21 -3.09 -37.21
CA SER A 183 -17.36 -2.48 -38.23
C SER A 183 -17.43 -3.25 -39.56
N PHE A 184 -17.41 -4.57 -39.50
CA PHE A 184 -17.54 -5.42 -40.70
C PHE A 184 -18.91 -5.23 -41.41
N ALA A 185 -19.99 -5.17 -40.63
CA ALA A 185 -21.34 -4.95 -41.15
C ALA A 185 -21.49 -3.57 -41.84
N LEU A 186 -21.00 -2.50 -41.20
CA LEU A 186 -21.03 -1.14 -41.74
C LEU A 186 -20.16 -0.98 -42.99
N LEU A 187 -18.99 -1.56 -43.02
CA LEU A 187 -18.12 -1.56 -44.21
C LEU A 187 -18.72 -2.30 -45.39
N ARG A 188 -19.36 -3.45 -45.15
CA ARG A 188 -19.98 -4.23 -46.23
C ARG A 188 -21.13 -3.47 -46.89
N GLN A 189 -21.89 -2.69 -46.14
CA GLN A 189 -23.01 -1.90 -46.66
C GLN A 189 -22.54 -0.65 -47.42
N ALA A 190 -21.47 0.00 -46.94
CA ALA A 190 -20.92 1.23 -47.51
C ALA A 190 -20.16 1.03 -48.85
N PHE A 191 -19.52 -0.14 -49.04
CA PHE A 191 -18.59 -0.33 -50.16
C PHE A 191 -19.19 -1.01 -51.43
N ARG A 192 -20.37 -1.63 -51.35
CA ARG A 192 -20.96 -2.22 -52.53
C ARG A 192 -21.19 -1.26 -53.71
N PRO A 193 -21.66 -0.01 -53.50
CA PRO A 193 -21.77 0.98 -54.56
C PRO A 193 -20.44 1.52 -55.05
N LEU A 194 -19.40 1.49 -54.17
CA LEU A 194 -18.09 2.07 -54.44
C LEU A 194 -17.33 1.31 -55.55
N ASP A 195 -17.53 -0.03 -55.66
CA ASP A 195 -16.84 -0.84 -56.66
C ASP A 195 -17.21 -0.45 -58.13
N ALA A 196 -18.40 0.08 -58.32
CA ALA A 196 -18.83 0.58 -59.64
C ALA A 196 -18.21 1.94 -59.98
N VAL A 197 -18.11 2.81 -58.96
CA VAL A 197 -17.50 4.13 -59.07
C VAL A 197 -15.99 4.02 -59.23
N THR A 198 -15.36 3.08 -58.50
CA THR A 198 -13.91 2.85 -58.55
C THR A 198 -13.45 2.43 -59.97
N ARG A 199 -14.24 1.57 -60.63
CA ARG A 199 -13.92 1.19 -62.03
C ARG A 199 -14.01 2.34 -63.00
N PHE A 200 -14.97 3.25 -62.83
CA PHE A 200 -15.09 4.44 -63.66
C PHE A 200 -13.96 5.44 -63.40
N THR A 201 -13.67 5.72 -62.15
CA THR A 201 -12.57 6.63 -61.79
C THR A 201 -11.19 6.06 -62.18
N GLN A 202 -11.01 4.73 -62.12
CA GLN A 202 -9.78 4.08 -62.60
C GLN A 202 -9.58 4.28 -64.11
N SER A 203 -10.64 4.11 -64.89
CA SER A 203 -10.62 4.38 -66.35
C SER A 203 -10.31 5.84 -66.69
N VAL A 204 -10.85 6.79 -65.91
CA VAL A 204 -10.56 8.22 -66.05
C VAL A 204 -9.13 8.56 -65.66
N THR A 205 -8.62 7.91 -64.57
CA THR A 205 -7.29 8.13 -64.05
C THR A 205 -6.22 7.55 -64.99
N GLU A 206 -6.48 6.39 -65.61
CA GLU A 206 -5.55 5.75 -66.57
C GLU A 206 -5.42 6.55 -67.86
N HIS A 207 -6.50 7.20 -68.31
CA HIS A 207 -6.50 7.97 -69.55
C HIS A 207 -6.28 9.48 -69.37
N LYS A 208 -6.27 9.97 -68.09
CA LYS A 208 -6.16 11.41 -67.76
C LYS A 208 -7.18 12.31 -68.52
N ASP A 209 -8.26 11.72 -68.99
CA ASP A 209 -9.29 12.42 -69.76
C ASP A 209 -10.41 12.86 -68.82
N TYR A 210 -10.27 14.02 -68.26
CA TYR A 210 -11.24 14.64 -67.36
C TYR A 210 -12.44 15.27 -68.06
N THR A 211 -12.51 15.20 -69.41
CA THR A 211 -13.60 15.72 -70.23
C THR A 211 -14.70 14.70 -70.44
N SER A 212 -14.41 13.41 -70.19
CA SER A 212 -15.41 12.32 -70.30
C SER A 212 -16.55 12.51 -69.29
N ARG A 213 -17.81 12.33 -69.78
CA ARG A 213 -19.00 12.38 -68.94
C ARG A 213 -19.66 11.01 -68.90
N HIS A 214 -19.94 10.55 -67.67
CA HIS A 214 -20.56 9.26 -67.51
C HIS A 214 -22.10 9.38 -67.54
N THR A 215 -22.75 8.68 -68.47
CA THR A 215 -24.21 8.55 -68.54
C THR A 215 -24.64 7.38 -67.69
N VAL A 216 -25.19 7.68 -66.51
CA VAL A 216 -25.53 6.66 -65.52
C VAL A 216 -26.94 6.12 -65.73
N ARG A 217 -27.04 4.79 -65.94
CA ARG A 217 -28.31 4.03 -65.88
C ARG A 217 -28.29 3.21 -64.59
N GLY A 218 -29.24 3.47 -63.64
CA GLY A 218 -29.29 2.75 -62.37
C GLY A 218 -30.33 3.34 -61.41
N THR A 219 -30.32 2.87 -60.15
CA THR A 219 -31.19 3.39 -59.07
C THR A 219 -30.99 4.88 -58.86
N ALA A 220 -31.97 5.55 -58.21
CA ALA A 220 -31.95 7.00 -58.02
C ALA A 220 -30.65 7.49 -57.38
N GLU A 221 -30.07 6.70 -56.45
CA GLU A 221 -28.78 6.99 -55.77
C GLU A 221 -27.61 6.92 -56.73
N ILE A 222 -27.60 5.92 -57.63
CA ILE A 222 -26.52 5.75 -58.60
C ILE A 222 -26.60 6.87 -59.69
N ARG A 223 -27.79 7.29 -60.07
CA ARG A 223 -27.98 8.45 -60.97
C ARG A 223 -27.51 9.76 -60.34
N ARG A 224 -27.86 9.99 -59.05
CA ARG A 224 -27.34 11.12 -58.29
C ARG A 224 -25.81 11.05 -58.18
N LEU A 225 -25.28 9.88 -57.91
CA LEU A 225 -23.81 9.68 -57.82
C LEU A 225 -23.12 10.01 -59.16
N GLY A 226 -23.70 9.56 -60.32
CA GLY A 226 -23.16 9.89 -61.62
C GLY A 226 -23.27 11.37 -61.99
N GLN A 227 -24.35 12.05 -61.59
CA GLN A 227 -24.48 13.50 -61.72
C GLN A 227 -23.50 14.25 -60.83
N HIS A 228 -23.26 13.72 -59.61
CA HIS A 228 -22.23 14.27 -58.70
C HIS A 228 -20.82 14.04 -59.22
N ILE A 229 -20.55 12.88 -59.83
CA ILE A 229 -19.26 12.60 -60.47
C ILE A 229 -19.03 13.52 -61.67
N ASN A 230 -20.02 13.74 -62.52
CA ASN A 230 -19.90 14.69 -63.63
C ASN A 230 -19.70 16.13 -63.13
N ARG A 231 -20.35 16.54 -62.03
CA ARG A 231 -20.05 17.81 -61.33
C ARG A 231 -18.65 17.81 -60.72
N LEU A 232 -18.24 16.68 -60.12
CA LEU A 232 -16.88 16.55 -59.59
C LEU A 232 -15.81 16.69 -60.68
N MET A 233 -16.11 16.20 -61.88
CA MET A 233 -15.21 16.39 -63.02
C MET A 233 -15.16 17.84 -63.53
N GLU A 234 -16.27 18.55 -63.41
CA GLU A 234 -16.35 19.99 -63.73
C GLU A 234 -15.58 20.82 -62.69
N THR A 235 -15.55 20.31 -61.43
CA THR A 235 -14.83 20.93 -60.31
C THR A 235 -13.34 20.51 -60.25
N ILE A 236 -12.94 19.40 -60.93
CA ILE A 236 -11.55 18.90 -60.84
C ILE A 236 -10.54 19.87 -61.42
N GLU A 237 -10.91 20.66 -62.47
CA GLU A 237 -10.03 21.73 -62.94
C GLU A 237 -9.89 22.87 -61.92
N GLU A 238 -10.92 23.22 -61.19
CA GLU A 238 -10.84 24.12 -60.02
C GLU A 238 -10.14 23.45 -58.85
N GLU A 239 -10.36 22.13 -58.65
CA GLU A 239 -9.79 21.39 -57.56
C GLU A 239 -8.33 20.94 -57.70
N LEU A 240 -7.71 21.01 -58.88
CA LEU A 240 -6.26 20.85 -58.95
C LEU A 240 -5.51 21.89 -58.08
N ASN A 241 -6.08 23.07 -57.99
CA ASN A 241 -5.61 24.08 -57.03
C ASN A 241 -6.04 23.80 -55.58
N ILE A 242 -7.25 23.27 -55.40
CA ILE A 242 -7.76 22.87 -54.07
C ILE A 242 -7.01 21.61 -53.58
N ASN A 243 -6.67 20.70 -54.50
CA ASN A 243 -5.96 19.47 -54.16
C ASN A 243 -4.53 19.72 -53.59
N GLN A 244 -3.87 20.80 -54.06
CA GLN A 244 -2.63 21.24 -53.41
C GLN A 244 -2.85 21.76 -51.97
N GLN A 245 -3.95 22.46 -51.75
CA GLN A 245 -4.34 22.88 -50.39
C GLN A 245 -4.81 21.70 -49.55
N GLN A 246 -5.61 20.77 -50.14
CA GLN A 246 -6.05 19.57 -49.43
C GLN A 246 -4.93 18.60 -49.09
N THR A 247 -3.96 18.46 -50.01
CA THR A 247 -2.74 17.66 -49.71
C THR A 247 -1.96 18.27 -48.57
N LYS A 248 -1.91 19.59 -48.50
CA LYS A 248 -1.31 20.30 -47.38
C LYS A 248 -2.11 20.10 -46.08
N THR A 249 -3.43 20.19 -46.17
CA THR A 249 -4.34 19.96 -45.03
C THR A 249 -4.31 18.50 -44.57
N LEU A 250 -4.25 17.55 -45.51
CA LEU A 250 -4.10 16.12 -45.17
C LEU A 250 -2.73 15.81 -44.55
N MET A 251 -1.64 16.43 -45.04
CA MET A 251 -0.36 16.38 -44.39
C MET A 251 -0.39 16.98 -42.96
N GLU A 252 -1.06 18.10 -42.80
CA GLU A 252 -1.27 18.72 -41.47
C GLU A 252 -2.15 17.85 -40.57
N GLN A 253 -3.21 17.23 -41.13
CA GLN A 253 -4.04 16.27 -40.40
C GLN A 253 -3.28 14.98 -40.04
N GLN A 254 -2.46 14.46 -40.96
CA GLN A 254 -1.63 13.29 -40.72
C GLN A 254 -0.56 13.57 -39.65
N VAL A 255 0.05 14.75 -39.70
CA VAL A 255 0.96 15.24 -38.64
C VAL A 255 0.22 15.37 -37.31
N THR A 256 -0.99 15.91 -37.37
CA THR A 256 -1.83 16.06 -36.15
C THR A 256 -2.25 14.70 -35.59
N MET A 257 -2.68 13.76 -36.45
CA MET A 257 -3.01 12.39 -36.00
C MET A 257 -1.80 11.65 -35.44
N THR A 258 -0.63 11.77 -36.09
CA THR A 258 0.60 11.19 -35.58
C THR A 258 1.00 11.81 -34.25
N ARG A 259 0.76 13.12 -34.11
CA ARG A 259 1.00 13.82 -32.85
C ARG A 259 0.04 13.36 -31.74
N LEU A 260 -1.26 13.25 -32.05
CA LEU A 260 -2.27 12.77 -31.11
C LEU A 260 -2.06 11.29 -30.71
N ALA A 261 -1.59 10.47 -31.66
CA ALA A 261 -1.30 9.06 -31.38
C ALA A 261 -0.07 8.87 -30.48
N ASN A 262 0.93 9.77 -30.56
CA ASN A 262 2.22 9.58 -29.91
C ASN A 262 2.53 10.54 -28.77
N PHE A 263 1.77 11.63 -28.65
CA PHE A 263 2.02 12.67 -27.65
C PHE A 263 0.78 12.96 -26.81
N ASP A 264 1.01 13.29 -25.57
CA ASP A 264 -0.01 13.76 -24.63
C ASP A 264 -0.52 15.14 -25.07
N SER A 265 -1.82 15.31 -25.20
CA SER A 265 -2.42 16.53 -25.73
C SER A 265 -2.27 17.74 -24.81
N LEU A 266 -2.10 17.52 -23.51
CA LEU A 266 -1.98 18.58 -22.52
C LEU A 266 -0.55 19.08 -22.41
N THR A 267 0.41 18.17 -22.20
CA THR A 267 1.80 18.51 -21.90
C THR A 267 2.71 18.51 -23.12
N GLY A 268 2.26 17.93 -24.22
CA GLY A 268 3.07 17.76 -25.43
C GLY A 268 4.22 16.76 -25.28
N LEU A 269 4.32 16.06 -24.18
CA LEU A 269 5.26 14.97 -23.97
C LEU A 269 4.86 13.72 -24.74
N PRO A 270 5.77 12.78 -25.01
CA PRO A 270 5.44 11.43 -25.40
C PRO A 270 4.34 10.85 -24.53
N ASN A 271 3.33 10.28 -25.19
CA ASN A 271 2.24 9.60 -24.47
C ASN A 271 2.64 8.17 -24.11
N ARG A 272 1.75 7.49 -23.40
CA ARG A 272 1.91 6.12 -22.96
C ARG A 272 2.27 5.16 -24.10
N GLN A 273 1.52 5.26 -25.22
CA GLN A 273 1.74 4.35 -26.35
C GLN A 273 3.15 4.49 -26.93
N PHE A 274 3.55 5.72 -27.21
CA PHE A 274 4.87 6.01 -27.75
C PHE A 274 5.99 5.53 -26.84
N VAL A 275 5.91 5.82 -25.55
CA VAL A 275 6.98 5.46 -24.62
C VAL A 275 7.05 3.94 -24.40
N MET A 276 5.89 3.24 -24.36
CA MET A 276 5.91 1.78 -24.23
C MET A 276 6.52 1.09 -25.45
N ASP A 277 6.23 1.59 -26.64
CA ASP A 277 6.84 1.06 -27.85
C ASP A 277 8.35 1.39 -27.92
N THR A 278 8.75 2.56 -27.44
CA THR A 278 10.16 2.93 -27.30
C THR A 278 10.88 2.02 -26.31
N ILE A 279 10.29 1.78 -25.13
CA ILE A 279 10.88 0.87 -24.14
C ILE A 279 11.07 -0.54 -24.70
N LYS A 280 10.11 -1.07 -25.47
CA LYS A 280 10.25 -2.38 -26.11
C LYS A 280 11.48 -2.44 -27.02
N ILE A 281 11.70 -1.38 -27.79
CA ILE A 281 12.83 -1.30 -28.70
C ILE A 281 14.15 -1.25 -27.92
N GLU A 282 14.21 -0.40 -26.90
CA GLU A 282 15.42 -0.23 -26.09
C GLU A 282 15.70 -1.48 -25.21
N LEU A 283 14.68 -2.16 -24.68
CA LEU A 283 14.84 -3.45 -24.00
C LEU A 283 15.44 -4.52 -24.91
N ALA A 284 14.98 -4.59 -26.16
CA ALA A 284 15.53 -5.54 -27.11
C ALA A 284 17.00 -5.21 -27.46
N ARG A 285 17.39 -3.95 -27.43
CA ARG A 285 18.79 -3.50 -27.61
C ARG A 285 19.64 -3.83 -26.40
N ALA A 286 19.17 -3.46 -25.21
CA ALA A 286 19.85 -3.72 -23.94
C ALA A 286 20.11 -5.21 -23.73
N ARG A 287 19.09 -6.06 -23.98
CA ARG A 287 19.22 -7.51 -23.88
C ARG A 287 20.30 -8.08 -24.80
N ARG A 288 20.40 -7.58 -26.06
CA ARG A 288 21.44 -8.03 -27.02
C ARG A 288 22.84 -7.59 -26.62
N ALA A 289 22.94 -6.40 -26.03
CA ALA A 289 24.23 -5.86 -25.57
C ALA A 289 24.64 -6.40 -24.19
N ASN A 290 23.76 -7.14 -23.53
CA ASN A 290 23.88 -7.51 -22.10
C ASN A 290 24.08 -6.27 -21.20
N ASP A 291 23.49 -5.17 -21.62
CA ASP A 291 23.52 -3.88 -20.94
C ASP A 291 22.26 -3.69 -20.07
N ASP A 292 22.19 -2.64 -19.28
CA ASP A 292 21.01 -2.35 -18.50
C ASP A 292 20.22 -1.19 -19.12
N LEU A 293 18.91 -1.15 -18.85
CA LEU A 293 18.05 -0.02 -19.15
C LEU A 293 17.38 0.40 -17.85
N ILE A 294 17.45 1.68 -17.54
CA ILE A 294 16.79 2.25 -16.38
C ILE A 294 15.42 2.80 -16.78
N LEU A 295 14.44 2.53 -15.97
CA LEU A 295 13.12 3.13 -16.03
C LEU A 295 12.83 3.84 -14.72
N MET A 296 12.46 5.11 -14.79
CA MET A 296 11.99 5.88 -13.63
C MET A 296 10.52 6.21 -13.82
N PHE A 297 9.73 5.84 -12.86
CA PHE A 297 8.31 6.16 -12.80
C PHE A 297 8.09 7.16 -11.68
N PHE A 298 7.37 8.25 -11.91
CA PHE A 298 7.06 9.19 -10.84
C PHE A 298 5.63 9.72 -10.91
N ASP A 299 5.13 10.09 -9.75
CA ASP A 299 3.77 10.56 -9.52
C ASP A 299 3.78 11.78 -8.60
N LEU A 300 2.86 12.70 -8.81
CA LEU A 300 2.77 13.96 -8.09
C LEU A 300 2.02 13.80 -6.77
N ASP A 301 2.72 14.03 -5.66
CA ASP A 301 2.16 13.83 -4.33
C ASP A 301 1.05 14.85 -4.03
N GLY A 302 -0.15 14.35 -3.80
CA GLY A 302 -1.31 15.19 -3.42
C GLY A 302 -2.00 15.90 -4.57
N PHE A 303 -1.68 15.59 -5.84
CA PHE A 303 -2.27 16.22 -7.01
C PHE A 303 -3.80 16.15 -7.04
N LYS A 304 -4.39 15.01 -6.62
CA LYS A 304 -5.84 14.88 -6.50
C LYS A 304 -6.44 15.94 -5.57
N GLY A 305 -5.81 16.20 -4.42
CA GLY A 305 -6.26 17.23 -3.48
C GLY A 305 -6.24 18.63 -4.08
N ILE A 306 -5.31 18.90 -4.98
CA ILE A 306 -5.25 20.17 -5.72
C ILE A 306 -6.41 20.27 -6.69
N ASN A 307 -6.69 19.22 -7.46
CA ASN A 307 -7.84 19.16 -8.35
C ASN A 307 -9.16 19.34 -7.60
N ASP A 308 -9.31 18.66 -6.48
CA ASP A 308 -10.52 18.72 -5.66
C ASP A 308 -10.73 20.11 -5.02
N SER A 309 -9.63 20.82 -4.71
CA SER A 309 -9.68 22.12 -4.02
C SER A 309 -9.67 23.32 -4.97
N LEU A 310 -8.92 23.26 -6.08
CA LEU A 310 -8.66 24.38 -6.99
C LEU A 310 -9.18 24.18 -8.41
N GLY A 311 -9.77 23.01 -8.68
CA GLY A 311 -10.35 22.66 -9.99
C GLY A 311 -9.32 22.08 -10.97
N HIS A 312 -9.85 21.36 -11.97
CA HIS A 312 -9.05 20.67 -12.98
C HIS A 312 -8.21 21.60 -13.85
N GLU A 313 -8.70 22.82 -14.13
CA GLU A 313 -7.92 23.81 -14.89
C GLU A 313 -6.58 24.17 -14.22
N THR A 314 -6.60 24.31 -12.89
CA THR A 314 -5.36 24.55 -12.12
C THR A 314 -4.45 23.30 -12.15
N GLY A 315 -5.04 22.11 -12.05
CA GLY A 315 -4.30 20.86 -12.18
C GLY A 315 -3.63 20.72 -13.55
N ASP A 316 -4.32 21.07 -14.63
CA ASP A 316 -3.76 21.03 -15.99
C ASP A 316 -2.56 21.98 -16.13
N LEU A 317 -2.65 23.18 -15.59
CA LEU A 317 -1.51 24.12 -15.57
C LEU A 317 -0.32 23.59 -14.77
N ILE A 318 -0.57 22.90 -13.65
CA ILE A 318 0.50 22.25 -12.87
C ILE A 318 1.17 21.17 -13.69
N LEU A 319 0.41 20.31 -14.38
CA LEU A 319 0.95 19.24 -15.20
C LEU A 319 1.85 19.77 -16.33
N ILE A 320 1.46 20.88 -16.96
CA ILE A 320 2.27 21.56 -17.97
C ILE A 320 3.58 22.10 -17.34
N GLU A 321 3.48 22.80 -16.23
CA GLU A 321 4.65 23.38 -15.54
C GLU A 321 5.62 22.27 -15.03
N VAL A 322 5.07 21.16 -14.52
CA VAL A 322 5.86 19.98 -14.12
C VAL A 322 6.61 19.41 -15.32
N ALA A 323 5.93 19.24 -16.45
CA ALA A 323 6.52 18.72 -17.68
C ALA A 323 7.69 19.59 -18.14
N GLU A 324 7.50 20.92 -18.20
CA GLU A 324 8.55 21.85 -18.58
C GLU A 324 9.70 21.87 -17.57
N ARG A 325 9.41 21.92 -16.28
CA ARG A 325 10.42 21.95 -15.22
C ARG A 325 11.27 20.68 -15.20
N VAL A 326 10.66 19.51 -15.31
CA VAL A 326 11.40 18.24 -15.37
C VAL A 326 12.21 18.15 -16.67
N LYS A 327 11.68 18.58 -17.81
CA LYS A 327 12.38 18.59 -19.07
C LYS A 327 13.67 19.45 -19.03
N THR A 328 13.64 20.57 -18.31
CA THR A 328 14.84 21.45 -18.22
C THR A 328 16.00 20.85 -17.43
N ILE A 329 15.71 19.89 -16.55
CA ILE A 329 16.74 19.21 -15.73
C ILE A 329 17.25 17.93 -16.37
N LEU A 330 16.57 17.42 -17.39
CA LEU A 330 16.99 16.22 -18.13
C LEU A 330 18.02 16.58 -19.20
N ARG A 331 18.79 15.59 -19.62
CA ARG A 331 19.82 15.75 -20.68
C ARG A 331 19.21 15.51 -22.05
N ASP A 332 19.90 15.99 -23.07
CA ASP A 332 19.60 15.59 -24.44
C ASP A 332 19.80 14.07 -24.57
N GLY A 333 18.74 13.36 -24.98
CA GLY A 333 18.71 11.90 -25.04
C GLY A 333 17.83 11.24 -23.97
N ASP A 334 17.64 11.88 -22.82
CA ASP A 334 16.68 11.40 -21.82
C ASP A 334 15.25 11.58 -22.36
N ILE A 335 14.41 10.55 -22.20
CA ILE A 335 13.02 10.58 -22.62
C ILE A 335 12.15 10.83 -21.41
N LEU A 336 11.36 11.92 -21.47
CA LEU A 336 10.29 12.20 -20.51
C LEU A 336 8.95 11.93 -21.19
N ALA A 337 8.07 11.18 -20.54
CA ALA A 337 6.73 10.86 -21.03
C ALA A 337 5.69 11.05 -19.93
N ARG A 338 4.44 11.33 -20.35
CA ARG A 338 3.28 11.32 -19.45
C ARG A 338 2.37 10.14 -19.78
N LEU A 339 2.05 9.34 -18.76
CA LEU A 339 1.25 8.12 -18.95
C LEU A 339 -0.25 8.36 -18.80
N GLY A 340 -0.62 9.40 -18.07
CA GLY A 340 -1.98 9.82 -17.79
C GLY A 340 -2.11 10.34 -16.36
N GLY A 341 -3.12 11.16 -16.08
CA GLY A 341 -3.26 11.76 -14.75
C GLY A 341 -2.00 12.53 -14.34
N ASP A 342 -1.47 12.17 -13.18
CA ASP A 342 -0.26 12.70 -12.55
C ASP A 342 0.97 11.80 -12.70
N GLU A 343 0.88 10.76 -13.56
CA GLU A 343 1.93 9.77 -13.78
C GLU A 343 2.86 10.15 -14.94
N PHE A 344 4.14 10.18 -14.65
CA PHE A 344 5.21 10.45 -15.60
C PHE A 344 6.25 9.33 -15.61
N LEU A 345 7.00 9.26 -16.70
CA LEU A 345 8.04 8.26 -16.89
C LEU A 345 9.27 8.92 -17.49
N ILE A 346 10.46 8.55 -16.98
CA ILE A 346 11.75 8.97 -17.50
C ILE A 346 12.54 7.73 -17.89
N ILE A 347 13.14 7.78 -19.09
CA ILE A 347 14.15 6.83 -19.56
C ILE A 347 15.44 7.63 -19.72
N PRO A 348 16.41 7.49 -18.82
CA PRO A 348 17.71 8.12 -18.97
C PRO A 348 18.48 7.50 -20.15
N ASP A 349 19.25 8.34 -20.88
CA ASP A 349 20.10 7.85 -21.94
C ASP A 349 21.28 7.03 -21.37
N ARG A 350 21.55 5.94 -21.99
CA ARG A 350 22.59 4.90 -22.02
C ARG A 350 23.55 4.65 -20.84
N ASP A 351 23.76 5.52 -19.90
CA ASP A 351 24.61 5.20 -18.75
C ASP A 351 23.79 4.65 -17.57
N ALA A 352 23.40 3.39 -17.65
CA ALA A 352 22.62 2.69 -16.64
C ALA A 352 23.44 2.37 -15.37
N THR A 353 24.25 3.32 -14.90
CA THR A 353 24.98 3.18 -13.64
C THR A 353 24.11 3.55 -12.45
N GLU A 354 24.38 2.93 -11.32
CA GLU A 354 23.66 3.24 -10.06
C GLU A 354 23.80 4.71 -9.67
N LEU A 355 24.97 5.29 -9.92
CA LEU A 355 25.25 6.71 -9.68
C LEU A 355 24.37 7.61 -10.57
N ASN A 356 24.11 7.23 -11.82
CA ASN A 356 23.27 8.01 -12.72
C ASN A 356 21.79 7.95 -12.29
N MET A 357 21.32 6.78 -11.85
CA MET A 357 19.96 6.63 -11.26
C MET A 357 19.75 7.56 -10.06
N ILE A 358 20.68 7.55 -9.12
CA ILE A 358 20.65 8.40 -7.94
C ILE A 358 20.67 9.86 -8.37
N THR A 359 21.60 10.24 -9.23
CA THR A 359 21.78 11.63 -9.68
C THR A 359 20.54 12.19 -10.37
N VAL A 360 19.92 11.42 -11.28
CA VAL A 360 18.69 11.87 -11.97
C VAL A 360 17.53 11.94 -11.00
N SER A 361 17.38 10.96 -10.10
CA SER A 361 16.33 10.98 -9.07
C SER A 361 16.44 12.19 -8.15
N GLU A 362 17.66 12.49 -7.67
CA GLU A 362 17.90 13.66 -6.81
C GLU A 362 17.67 14.99 -7.54
N ARG A 363 18.04 15.07 -8.82
CA ARG A 363 17.74 16.26 -9.63
C ARG A 363 16.25 16.46 -9.79
N VAL A 364 15.48 15.40 -10.05
CA VAL A 364 14.03 15.50 -10.14
C VAL A 364 13.44 15.91 -8.79
N LEU A 365 13.83 15.28 -7.68
CA LEU A 365 13.37 15.66 -6.34
C LEU A 365 13.70 17.12 -6.02
N SER A 366 14.90 17.57 -6.35
CA SER A 366 15.35 18.96 -6.11
C SER A 366 14.51 19.96 -6.89
N ALA A 367 14.05 19.61 -8.10
CA ALA A 367 13.20 20.49 -8.90
C ALA A 367 11.82 20.75 -8.24
N PHE A 368 11.39 19.87 -7.33
CA PHE A 368 10.13 20.02 -6.60
C PHE A 368 10.27 20.68 -5.23
N THR A 369 11.48 21.04 -4.81
CA THR A 369 11.68 21.79 -3.56
C THR A 369 11.16 23.21 -3.67
N GLU A 370 11.24 23.83 -4.85
CA GLU A 370 10.71 25.14 -5.11
C GLU A 370 9.21 25.10 -5.45
N PRO A 371 8.42 26.01 -4.87
CA PRO A 371 6.98 26.04 -5.16
C PRO A 371 6.69 26.33 -6.64
N PHE A 372 5.58 25.79 -7.11
CA PHE A 372 5.02 26.11 -8.42
C PHE A 372 4.25 27.43 -8.35
N LYS A 373 4.63 28.39 -9.17
CA LYS A 373 4.01 29.74 -9.21
C LYS A 373 3.05 29.81 -10.40
N LEU A 374 1.76 29.69 -10.14
CA LEU A 374 0.71 29.66 -11.15
C LEU A 374 -0.39 30.66 -10.80
N ASN A 375 -0.71 31.56 -11.71
CA ASN A 375 -1.79 32.55 -11.55
C ASN A 375 -1.78 33.32 -10.21
N GLY A 376 -0.58 33.65 -9.69
CA GLY A 376 -0.43 34.32 -8.41
C GLY A 376 -0.50 33.42 -7.16
N LEU A 377 -0.76 32.12 -7.34
CA LEU A 377 -0.70 31.12 -6.29
C LEU A 377 0.71 30.53 -6.21
N SER A 378 1.14 30.19 -5.00
CA SER A 378 2.38 29.47 -4.74
C SER A 378 2.05 28.11 -4.15
N LEU A 379 2.15 27.06 -4.97
CA LEU A 379 1.74 25.71 -4.62
C LEU A 379 2.97 24.84 -4.37
N LYS A 380 3.02 24.20 -3.22
CA LYS A 380 4.05 23.22 -2.89
C LYS A 380 3.57 21.83 -3.28
N LEU A 381 4.31 21.17 -4.15
CA LEU A 381 4.02 19.84 -4.66
C LEU A 381 5.22 18.95 -4.40
N GLY A 382 4.96 17.75 -3.92
CA GLY A 382 5.96 16.68 -3.81
C GLY A 382 5.96 15.77 -5.03
N VAL A 383 6.97 14.93 -5.13
CA VAL A 383 7.06 13.89 -6.15
C VAL A 383 7.62 12.61 -5.55
N SER A 384 6.98 11.49 -5.84
CA SER A 384 7.43 10.15 -5.45
C SER A 384 7.96 9.40 -6.66
N ILE A 385 9.21 8.90 -6.58
CA ILE A 385 9.91 8.31 -7.72
C ILE A 385 10.21 6.83 -7.44
N GLY A 386 9.94 5.97 -8.42
CA GLY A 386 10.37 4.59 -8.45
C GLY A 386 11.32 4.33 -9.61
N VAL A 387 12.40 3.62 -9.35
CA VAL A 387 13.45 3.32 -10.32
C VAL A 387 13.60 1.82 -10.47
N ALA A 388 13.64 1.31 -11.69
CA ALA A 388 13.84 -0.11 -11.96
C ALA A 388 14.88 -0.32 -13.07
N LYS A 389 15.51 -1.49 -13.02
CA LYS A 389 16.53 -1.95 -13.99
C LYS A 389 15.98 -3.09 -14.84
N ALA A 390 16.31 -3.07 -16.13
CA ALA A 390 15.85 -4.07 -17.07
C ALA A 390 16.41 -5.48 -16.77
N LYS A 391 17.63 -5.59 -16.27
CA LYS A 391 18.22 -6.87 -15.86
C LYS A 391 17.41 -7.55 -14.76
N GLU A 392 16.95 -6.78 -13.77
CA GLU A 392 16.11 -7.29 -12.66
C GLU A 392 14.71 -7.68 -13.14
N ALA A 393 14.25 -7.08 -14.24
CA ALA A 393 12.97 -7.38 -14.89
C ALA A 393 13.07 -8.51 -15.92
N GLY A 394 14.24 -9.14 -16.10
CA GLY A 394 14.47 -10.14 -17.16
C GLY A 394 14.29 -9.60 -18.58
N TYR A 395 14.43 -8.27 -18.75
CA TYR A 395 14.17 -7.54 -20.01
C TYR A 395 12.73 -7.64 -20.51
N GLU A 396 11.77 -7.93 -19.61
CA GLU A 396 10.35 -7.96 -19.93
C GLU A 396 9.70 -6.59 -19.61
N LEU A 397 9.03 -6.01 -20.62
CA LEU A 397 8.44 -4.67 -20.51
C LEU A 397 7.46 -4.56 -19.35
N SER A 398 6.54 -5.50 -19.25
CA SER A 398 5.52 -5.52 -18.19
C SER A 398 6.15 -5.58 -16.80
N GLN A 399 7.20 -6.38 -16.66
CA GLN A 399 7.91 -6.52 -15.40
C GLN A 399 8.72 -5.28 -15.05
N LEU A 400 9.39 -4.66 -16.04
CA LEU A 400 10.18 -3.45 -15.82
C LEU A 400 9.29 -2.29 -15.35
N VAL A 401 8.17 -2.08 -16.03
CA VAL A 401 7.23 -1.03 -15.67
C VAL A 401 6.60 -1.32 -14.30
N SER A 402 6.18 -2.55 -14.06
CA SER A 402 5.65 -2.97 -12.77
C SER A 402 6.67 -2.77 -11.64
N ASN A 403 7.94 -3.06 -11.88
CA ASN A 403 8.99 -2.88 -10.89
C ASN A 403 9.22 -1.39 -10.55
N ALA A 404 9.26 -0.52 -11.57
CA ALA A 404 9.42 0.91 -11.37
C ALA A 404 8.23 1.51 -10.62
N ASP A 405 7.05 1.12 -11.01
CA ASP A 405 5.79 1.51 -10.39
C ASP A 405 5.73 1.07 -8.93
N LEU A 406 6.10 -0.17 -8.67
CA LEU A 406 6.24 -0.74 -7.35
C LEU A 406 7.20 0.06 -6.46
N ALA A 407 8.33 0.45 -7.00
CA ALA A 407 9.30 1.25 -6.31
C ALA A 407 8.78 2.68 -6.02
N MET A 408 8.10 3.31 -6.99
CA MET A 408 7.46 4.60 -6.82
C MET A 408 6.42 4.57 -5.70
N TYR A 409 5.59 3.54 -5.71
CA TYR A 409 4.60 3.36 -4.68
C TYR A 409 5.21 3.25 -3.27
N ARG A 410 6.39 2.63 -3.16
CA ARG A 410 7.14 2.63 -1.91
C ARG A 410 7.63 4.00 -1.49
N SER A 411 8.01 4.83 -2.44
CA SER A 411 8.37 6.21 -2.15
C SER A 411 7.19 6.94 -1.50
N LYS A 412 5.97 6.75 -2.00
CA LYS A 412 4.75 7.28 -1.38
C LYS A 412 4.56 6.79 0.06
N ALA A 413 4.79 5.50 0.31
CA ALA A 413 4.66 4.92 1.65
C ALA A 413 5.75 5.33 2.65
N ARG A 414 6.94 5.72 2.16
CA ARG A 414 8.06 6.21 2.98
C ARG A 414 7.92 7.65 3.45
N GLY A 415 6.80 8.30 3.17
CA GLY A 415 6.54 9.68 3.58
C GLY A 415 6.51 10.65 2.41
N ARG A 416 6.52 10.17 1.16
CA ARG A 416 6.54 10.95 -0.08
C ARG A 416 7.80 11.81 -0.25
N GLY A 417 7.96 12.45 -1.40
CA GLY A 417 9.10 13.33 -1.64
C GLY A 417 10.45 12.61 -1.66
N VAL A 418 10.48 11.33 -2.01
CA VAL A 418 11.68 10.49 -2.04
C VAL A 418 11.70 9.61 -3.28
N TYR A 419 12.88 9.05 -3.58
CA TYR A 419 12.99 7.99 -4.58
C TYR A 419 13.24 6.63 -3.93
N THR A 420 12.87 5.57 -4.62
CA THR A 420 13.15 4.18 -4.23
C THR A 420 13.61 3.42 -5.45
N ILE A 421 14.73 2.72 -5.32
CA ILE A 421 15.22 1.79 -6.34
C ILE A 421 14.54 0.45 -6.08
N PHE A 422 13.95 -0.11 -7.12
CA PHE A 422 13.33 -1.43 -7.08
C PHE A 422 14.35 -2.48 -6.65
N SER A 423 13.86 -3.42 -5.90
CA SER A 423 14.55 -4.67 -5.68
C SER A 423 13.53 -5.81 -5.65
N PRO A 424 13.92 -7.02 -6.09
CA PRO A 424 13.00 -8.15 -6.24
C PRO A 424 12.16 -8.49 -5.00
N GLU A 425 12.67 -8.18 -3.80
CA GLU A 425 11.97 -8.33 -2.52
C GLU A 425 10.71 -7.47 -2.39
N MET A 426 10.61 -6.40 -3.21
CA MET A 426 9.42 -5.56 -3.26
C MET A 426 8.22 -6.34 -3.78
N SER A 427 8.45 -7.18 -4.76
CA SER A 427 7.39 -7.94 -5.40
C SER A 427 6.76 -8.99 -4.47
N GLU A 428 7.52 -9.66 -3.63
CA GLU A 428 7.02 -10.76 -2.80
C GLU A 428 6.10 -10.33 -1.65
N SER A 429 6.42 -9.22 -0.97
CA SER A 429 5.56 -8.68 0.09
C SER A 429 4.20 -8.20 -0.44
N HIS A 430 4.16 -7.72 -1.68
CA HIS A 430 2.93 -7.29 -2.32
C HIS A 430 1.98 -8.46 -2.62
N LYS A 431 2.51 -9.56 -3.15
CA LYS A 431 1.78 -10.81 -3.40
C LYS A 431 1.12 -11.37 -2.15
N ARG A 432 1.87 -11.40 -1.04
CA ARG A 432 1.38 -11.95 0.22
C ARG A 432 0.22 -11.17 0.80
N LYS A 433 0.19 -9.85 0.67
CA LYS A 433 -0.92 -9.03 1.17
C LYS A 433 -2.22 -9.31 0.44
N ILE A 434 -2.15 -9.57 -0.88
CA ILE A 434 -3.34 -9.95 -1.62
C ILE A 434 -3.84 -11.33 -1.19
N MET A 435 -2.94 -12.28 -0.97
CA MET A 435 -3.35 -13.58 -0.43
C MET A 435 -4.04 -13.40 0.92
N ILE A 436 -3.43 -12.65 1.82
CA ILE A 436 -4.01 -12.34 3.12
C ILE A 436 -5.37 -11.66 2.96
N ALA A 437 -5.45 -10.59 2.16
CA ALA A 437 -6.72 -9.89 1.94
C ALA A 437 -7.82 -10.79 1.38
N ASN A 438 -7.48 -11.66 0.43
CA ASN A 438 -8.44 -12.58 -0.18
C ASN A 438 -8.85 -13.72 0.75
N SER A 439 -8.00 -14.09 1.71
CA SER A 439 -8.27 -15.19 2.63
C SER A 439 -9.04 -14.79 3.89
N ILE A 440 -9.20 -13.48 4.18
CA ILE A 440 -9.83 -13.01 5.42
C ILE A 440 -11.28 -13.53 5.56
N ASP A 441 -12.09 -13.42 4.51
CA ASP A 441 -13.50 -13.85 4.58
C ASP A 441 -13.60 -15.35 4.82
N THR A 442 -12.82 -16.15 4.10
CA THR A 442 -12.69 -17.59 4.31
C THR A 442 -12.19 -17.93 5.71
N ALA A 443 -11.27 -17.14 6.24
CA ALA A 443 -10.73 -17.34 7.58
C ALA A 443 -11.78 -17.14 8.67
N ILE A 444 -12.71 -16.20 8.46
CA ILE A 444 -13.86 -15.98 9.36
C ILE A 444 -14.82 -17.17 9.26
N GLU A 445 -15.16 -17.61 8.05
CA GLU A 445 -16.12 -18.69 7.80
C GLU A 445 -15.60 -20.04 8.29
N GLU A 446 -14.31 -20.32 8.11
CA GLU A 446 -13.68 -21.60 8.45
C GLU A 446 -13.08 -21.65 9.87
N ASN A 447 -13.31 -20.63 10.69
CA ASN A 447 -12.77 -20.53 12.07
C ASN A 447 -11.23 -20.65 12.12
N GLN A 448 -10.52 -20.02 11.16
CA GLN A 448 -9.07 -19.99 11.14
C GLN A 448 -8.50 -18.96 12.13
N PHE A 449 -9.35 -18.06 12.63
CA PHE A 449 -9.00 -17.12 13.69
C PHE A 449 -9.22 -17.76 15.07
N CYS A 450 -8.39 -17.34 16.04
CA CYS A 450 -8.58 -17.65 17.45
C CYS A 450 -8.15 -16.45 18.31
N LEU A 451 -8.62 -16.39 19.54
CA LEU A 451 -8.21 -15.39 20.51
C LEU A 451 -7.15 -15.97 21.45
N TYR A 452 -6.08 -15.21 21.62
CA TYR A 452 -5.11 -15.39 22.69
C TYR A 452 -5.33 -14.31 23.72
N TYR A 453 -5.12 -14.64 24.97
CA TYR A 453 -5.36 -13.74 26.08
C TYR A 453 -4.06 -13.42 26.81
N GLN A 454 -3.80 -12.15 27.01
CA GLN A 454 -2.67 -11.71 27.80
C GLN A 454 -3.14 -11.10 29.11
N PRO A 455 -2.67 -11.56 30.27
CA PRO A 455 -3.13 -11.07 31.54
C PRO A 455 -2.67 -9.64 31.81
N LYS A 456 -3.61 -8.85 32.35
CA LYS A 456 -3.37 -7.56 33.01
C LYS A 456 -3.37 -7.81 34.52
N VAL A 457 -2.30 -7.41 35.21
CA VAL A 457 -2.14 -7.64 36.64
C VAL A 457 -2.10 -6.31 37.41
N ASP A 458 -2.57 -6.33 38.64
CA ASP A 458 -2.50 -5.18 39.54
C ASP A 458 -1.12 -5.07 40.21
N GLY A 459 -0.93 -4.04 41.05
CA GLY A 459 0.31 -3.85 41.81
C GLY A 459 0.68 -4.98 42.78
N ASN A 460 -0.23 -5.92 43.02
CA ASN A 460 0.00 -7.11 43.86
C ASN A 460 0.25 -8.38 43.02
N GLY A 461 0.28 -8.26 41.70
CA GLY A 461 0.41 -9.40 40.79
C GLY A 461 -0.89 -10.17 40.56
N ILE A 462 -2.03 -9.65 41.02
CA ILE A 462 -3.33 -10.30 40.85
C ILE A 462 -3.87 -9.98 39.46
N GLN A 463 -4.31 -11.00 38.73
CA GLN A 463 -4.94 -10.84 37.42
C GLN A 463 -6.29 -10.12 37.55
N VAL A 464 -6.41 -8.97 36.93
CA VAL A 464 -7.62 -8.11 36.97
C VAL A 464 -8.31 -8.02 35.61
N GLY A 465 -7.66 -8.46 34.57
CA GLY A 465 -8.19 -8.47 33.21
C GLY A 465 -7.30 -9.25 32.26
N PHE A 466 -7.76 -9.30 31.03
CA PHE A 466 -7.04 -9.91 29.90
C PHE A 466 -7.22 -9.04 28.67
N GLU A 467 -6.21 -8.94 27.84
CA GLU A 467 -6.35 -8.41 26.49
C GLU A 467 -6.58 -9.56 25.52
N ALA A 468 -7.63 -9.45 24.71
CA ALA A 468 -7.95 -10.40 23.66
C ALA A 468 -7.18 -10.03 22.39
N LEU A 469 -6.28 -10.90 22.02
CA LEU A 469 -5.35 -10.71 20.91
C LEU A 469 -5.63 -11.76 19.83
N ILE A 470 -6.14 -11.33 18.69
CA ILE A 470 -6.47 -12.23 17.59
C ILE A 470 -5.22 -12.89 17.04
N ARG A 471 -5.34 -14.18 16.65
CA ARG A 471 -4.33 -14.99 15.96
C ARG A 471 -4.97 -15.64 14.76
N TRP A 472 -4.21 -15.78 13.70
CA TRP A 472 -4.67 -16.41 12.47
C TRP A 472 -3.82 -17.63 12.14
N HIS A 473 -4.47 -18.79 12.14
CA HIS A 473 -3.86 -20.06 11.74
C HIS A 473 -4.32 -20.41 10.33
N HIS A 474 -3.60 -19.91 9.33
CA HIS A 474 -3.93 -20.18 7.93
C HIS A 474 -3.46 -21.57 7.53
N PRO A 475 -4.29 -22.41 6.84
CA PRO A 475 -3.93 -23.79 6.54
C PRO A 475 -2.67 -23.93 5.67
N GLU A 476 -2.44 -23.02 4.74
CA GLU A 476 -1.28 -23.06 3.85
C GLU A 476 -0.15 -22.10 4.30
N MET A 477 -0.50 -20.95 4.85
CA MET A 477 0.47 -19.93 5.25
C MET A 477 0.93 -20.05 6.71
N GLY A 478 0.35 -20.98 7.49
CA GLY A 478 0.58 -21.17 8.92
C GLY A 478 0.10 -19.99 9.75
N ASN A 479 0.81 -19.69 10.80
CA ASN A 479 0.42 -18.61 11.68
C ASN A 479 0.75 -17.25 11.06
N ILE A 480 -0.26 -16.45 10.73
CA ILE A 480 -0.12 -15.07 10.26
C ILE A 480 -0.26 -14.12 11.46
N MET A 481 0.70 -13.22 11.65
CA MET A 481 0.68 -12.33 12.83
C MET A 481 -0.30 -11.16 12.68
N PRO A 482 -0.90 -10.69 13.80
CA PRO A 482 -1.83 -9.58 13.79
C PRO A 482 -1.31 -8.34 13.07
N GLY A 483 -0.07 -7.92 13.37
CA GLY A 483 0.54 -6.76 12.71
C GLY A 483 0.68 -6.87 11.18
N GLU A 484 0.60 -8.07 10.62
CA GLU A 484 0.58 -8.25 9.17
C GLU A 484 -0.85 -8.19 8.62
N PHE A 485 -1.77 -9.01 9.15
CA PHE A 485 -3.09 -9.14 8.53
C PHE A 485 -4.07 -8.03 8.93
N ILE A 486 -3.97 -7.47 10.13
CA ILE A 486 -4.84 -6.35 10.56
C ILE A 486 -4.65 -5.16 9.62
N LEU A 487 -3.42 -4.80 9.34
CA LEU A 487 -3.11 -3.71 8.44
C LEU A 487 -3.57 -3.97 6.99
N VAL A 488 -3.51 -5.23 6.53
CA VAL A 488 -4.10 -5.64 5.25
C VAL A 488 -5.62 -5.55 5.30
N ALA A 489 -6.23 -5.96 6.40
CA ALA A 489 -7.67 -5.89 6.60
C ALA A 489 -8.17 -4.44 6.60
N GLU A 490 -7.47 -3.52 7.28
CA GLU A 490 -7.78 -2.10 7.27
C GLU A 490 -7.75 -1.52 5.86
N GLN A 491 -6.70 -1.82 5.10
CA GLN A 491 -6.51 -1.28 3.76
C GLN A 491 -7.44 -1.90 2.71
N SER A 492 -7.87 -3.14 2.93
CA SER A 492 -8.86 -3.81 2.09
C SER A 492 -10.31 -3.57 2.52
N GLY A 493 -10.53 -2.79 3.62
CA GLY A 493 -11.85 -2.54 4.18
C GLY A 493 -12.48 -3.75 4.88
N LYS A 494 -11.70 -4.80 5.17
CA LYS A 494 -12.18 -6.04 5.81
C LYS A 494 -11.98 -6.08 7.32
N ILE A 495 -11.36 -5.07 7.90
CA ILE A 495 -11.08 -5.02 9.33
C ILE A 495 -12.35 -5.11 10.17
N THR A 496 -13.41 -4.47 9.71
CA THR A 496 -14.72 -4.45 10.42
C THR A 496 -15.31 -5.86 10.56
N ALA A 497 -15.15 -6.72 9.55
CA ALA A 497 -15.57 -8.11 9.64
C ALA A 497 -14.75 -8.90 10.69
N ILE A 498 -13.46 -8.63 10.76
CA ILE A 498 -12.59 -9.20 11.80
C ILE A 498 -13.00 -8.70 13.18
N THR A 499 -13.24 -7.41 13.32
CA THR A 499 -13.67 -6.82 14.61
C THR A 499 -15.00 -7.40 15.07
N GLN A 500 -15.95 -7.59 14.17
CA GLN A 500 -17.22 -8.28 14.50
C GLN A 500 -16.97 -9.71 14.99
N TRP A 501 -16.08 -10.43 14.31
CA TRP A 501 -15.71 -11.78 14.72
C TRP A 501 -15.04 -11.78 16.09
N VAL A 502 -14.09 -10.87 16.36
CA VAL A 502 -13.39 -10.74 17.64
C VAL A 502 -14.38 -10.44 18.77
N ILE A 503 -15.30 -9.49 18.57
CA ILE A 503 -16.30 -9.11 19.56
C ILE A 503 -17.17 -10.34 19.92
N ARG A 504 -17.69 -11.05 18.91
CA ARG A 504 -18.51 -12.24 19.14
C ARG A 504 -17.73 -13.32 19.86
N ARG A 505 -16.51 -13.59 19.42
CA ARG A 505 -15.68 -14.63 20.02
C ARG A 505 -15.28 -14.31 21.46
N ALA A 506 -14.91 -13.06 21.72
CA ALA A 506 -14.63 -12.60 23.09
C ALA A 506 -15.85 -12.70 24.00
N CYS A 507 -17.05 -12.36 23.50
CA CYS A 507 -18.30 -12.53 24.23
C CYS A 507 -18.63 -13.99 24.53
N GLU A 508 -18.43 -14.89 23.56
CA GLU A 508 -18.61 -16.32 23.70
C GLU A 508 -17.68 -16.92 24.77
N GLU A 509 -16.42 -16.53 24.76
CA GLU A 509 -15.40 -17.05 25.67
C GLU A 509 -15.40 -16.39 27.06
N LEU A 510 -16.06 -15.23 27.21
CA LEU A 510 -16.07 -14.44 28.46
C LEU A 510 -16.52 -15.22 29.66
N HIS A 511 -17.57 -16.04 29.53
CA HIS A 511 -18.09 -16.84 30.67
C HIS A 511 -17.04 -17.77 31.24
N GLN A 512 -16.27 -18.44 30.37
CA GLN A 512 -15.20 -19.32 30.82
C GLN A 512 -14.10 -18.56 31.58
N ILE A 513 -13.81 -17.31 31.15
CA ILE A 513 -12.83 -16.46 31.82
C ILE A 513 -13.36 -15.99 33.19
N THR A 514 -14.61 -15.52 33.23
CA THR A 514 -15.19 -15.01 34.46
C THR A 514 -15.43 -16.11 35.50
N ASP A 515 -15.81 -17.32 35.07
CA ASP A 515 -16.00 -18.48 35.94
C ASP A 515 -14.69 -18.98 36.53
N ARG A 516 -13.61 -18.91 35.72
CA ARG A 516 -12.31 -19.40 36.13
C ARG A 516 -11.52 -18.46 37.00
N PHE A 517 -11.57 -17.16 36.72
CA PHE A 517 -10.75 -16.17 37.45
C PHE A 517 -11.56 -15.35 38.45
N SER A 518 -12.50 -14.56 37.99
CA SER A 518 -13.39 -13.77 38.83
C SER A 518 -14.51 -13.13 37.99
N SER A 519 -15.70 -12.99 38.54
CA SER A 519 -16.78 -12.24 37.94
C SER A 519 -16.47 -10.75 37.69
N ARG A 520 -15.37 -10.23 38.21
CA ARG A 520 -14.89 -8.85 38.02
C ARG A 520 -13.81 -8.69 36.97
N VAL A 521 -13.29 -9.78 36.44
CA VAL A 521 -12.28 -9.75 35.38
C VAL A 521 -12.84 -9.11 34.12
N ARG A 522 -12.02 -8.33 33.44
CA ARG A 522 -12.40 -7.70 32.18
C ARG A 522 -11.59 -8.30 31.04
N VAL A 523 -12.25 -8.36 29.89
CA VAL A 523 -11.61 -8.67 28.62
C VAL A 523 -11.55 -7.39 27.79
N ALA A 524 -10.35 -7.01 27.41
CA ALA A 524 -10.10 -5.85 26.56
C ALA A 524 -10.12 -6.28 25.09
N ILE A 525 -10.77 -5.48 24.25
CA ILE A 525 -10.94 -5.69 22.83
C ILE A 525 -10.48 -4.45 22.08
N ASN A 526 -9.55 -4.62 21.15
CA ASN A 526 -9.04 -3.55 20.32
C ASN A 526 -10.04 -3.14 19.23
N LEU A 527 -10.22 -1.83 19.03
CA LEU A 527 -11.00 -1.24 17.95
C LEU A 527 -10.09 -0.43 17.01
N SER A 528 -10.30 -0.60 15.70
CA SER A 528 -9.57 0.14 14.67
C SER A 528 -10.21 1.50 14.36
N VAL A 529 -9.46 2.39 13.70
CA VAL A 529 -9.98 3.65 13.14
C VAL A 529 -11.20 3.42 12.23
N HIS A 530 -11.16 2.34 11.45
CA HIS A 530 -12.22 1.99 10.50
C HIS A 530 -13.51 1.58 11.23
N ASP A 531 -13.38 0.87 12.35
CA ASP A 531 -14.53 0.47 13.17
C ASP A 531 -15.25 1.69 13.75
N LEU A 532 -14.49 2.69 14.24
CA LEU A 532 -15.06 3.92 14.80
C LEU A 532 -15.84 4.77 13.78
N ARG A 533 -15.56 4.61 12.51
CA ARG A 533 -16.30 5.27 11.43
C ARG A 533 -17.59 4.55 11.04
N HIS A 534 -17.77 3.32 11.52
CA HIS A 534 -18.94 2.52 11.17
C HIS A 534 -20.13 2.83 12.06
N SER A 535 -21.24 3.28 11.46
CA SER A 535 -22.46 3.69 12.21
C SER A 535 -23.06 2.59 13.07
N ASP A 536 -22.91 1.35 12.64
CA ASP A 536 -23.59 0.18 13.22
C ASP A 536 -22.74 -0.56 14.27
N LEU A 537 -21.53 -0.07 14.57
CA LEU A 537 -20.62 -0.73 15.52
C LEU A 537 -21.26 -0.93 16.89
N PHE A 538 -21.98 0.07 17.38
CA PHE A 538 -22.67 -0.06 18.65
C PHE A 538 -23.74 -1.18 18.63
N ASP A 539 -24.48 -1.27 17.55
CA ASP A 539 -25.56 -2.25 17.42
C ASP A 539 -25.02 -3.68 17.29
N TRP A 540 -23.87 -3.86 16.65
CA TRP A 540 -23.16 -5.15 16.63
C TRP A 540 -22.69 -5.56 18.02
N ILE A 541 -22.05 -4.64 18.77
CA ILE A 541 -21.61 -4.88 20.15
C ILE A 541 -22.81 -5.24 21.03
N TYR A 542 -23.85 -4.44 20.95
CA TYR A 542 -25.06 -4.65 21.74
C TYR A 542 -25.73 -6.00 21.44
N SER A 543 -25.82 -6.35 20.17
CA SER A 543 -26.39 -7.64 19.73
C SER A 543 -25.55 -8.82 20.24
N ALA A 544 -24.21 -8.73 20.18
CA ALA A 544 -23.33 -9.76 20.73
C ALA A 544 -23.51 -9.91 22.24
N PHE A 545 -23.65 -8.80 22.99
CA PHE A 545 -23.90 -8.86 24.44
C PHE A 545 -25.23 -9.54 24.77
N GLN A 546 -26.25 -9.31 23.95
CA GLN A 546 -27.56 -9.98 24.16
C GLN A 546 -27.47 -11.47 23.77
N GLU A 547 -26.84 -11.79 22.66
CA GLU A 547 -26.70 -13.17 22.17
C GLU A 547 -25.97 -14.08 23.17
N TYR A 548 -24.87 -13.57 23.75
CA TYR A 548 -24.03 -14.32 24.68
C TYR A 548 -24.30 -14.01 26.18
N ASN A 549 -25.31 -13.23 26.46
CA ASN A 549 -25.68 -12.80 27.83
C ASN A 549 -24.50 -12.19 28.62
N VAL A 550 -23.74 -11.34 27.96
CA VAL A 550 -22.52 -10.71 28.48
C VAL A 550 -22.86 -9.59 29.45
N ASN A 551 -22.19 -9.55 30.59
CA ASN A 551 -22.22 -8.36 31.45
C ASN A 551 -21.27 -7.29 30.88
N PRO A 552 -21.76 -6.14 30.40
CA PRO A 552 -20.92 -5.11 29.77
C PRO A 552 -19.74 -4.62 30.65
N ARG A 553 -19.85 -4.75 31.98
CA ARG A 553 -18.78 -4.39 32.93
C ARG A 553 -17.54 -5.25 32.82
N ASN A 554 -17.64 -6.40 32.18
CA ASN A 554 -16.53 -7.31 31.94
C ASN A 554 -15.83 -7.06 30.60
N ILE A 555 -16.28 -6.06 29.83
CA ILE A 555 -15.66 -5.67 28.55
C ILE A 555 -15.02 -4.28 28.70
N GLU A 556 -13.81 -4.18 28.19
CA GLU A 556 -13.07 -2.96 27.99
C GLU A 556 -12.78 -2.81 26.49
N PHE A 557 -13.03 -1.65 25.90
CA PHE A 557 -12.65 -1.39 24.53
C PHE A 557 -11.37 -0.55 24.50
N GLU A 558 -10.39 -0.99 23.74
CA GLU A 558 -9.12 -0.31 23.56
C GLU A 558 -9.10 0.38 22.21
N VAL A 559 -8.66 1.63 22.19
CA VAL A 559 -8.58 2.46 21.00
C VAL A 559 -7.30 3.27 21.06
N THR A 560 -6.56 3.31 19.96
CA THR A 560 -5.37 4.14 19.89
C THR A 560 -5.73 5.63 19.93
N GLU A 561 -4.85 6.46 20.46
CA GLU A 561 -5.01 7.91 20.51
C GLU A 561 -5.36 8.49 19.12
N SER A 562 -4.63 8.08 18.10
CA SER A 562 -4.83 8.54 16.70
C SER A 562 -6.21 8.16 16.17
N ALA A 563 -6.67 6.94 16.48
CA ALA A 563 -7.99 6.45 16.06
C ALA A 563 -9.13 7.23 16.70
N TYR A 564 -8.99 7.56 17.98
CA TYR A 564 -9.99 8.36 18.70
C TYR A 564 -10.13 9.76 18.09
N LEU A 565 -8.99 10.41 17.78
CA LEU A 565 -8.94 11.79 17.32
C LEU A 565 -9.34 11.96 15.85
N ASP A 566 -9.21 10.94 15.04
CA ASP A 566 -9.51 11.00 13.61
C ASP A 566 -10.97 11.39 13.32
N ASN A 567 -11.90 10.97 14.18
CA ASN A 567 -13.31 11.35 14.12
C ASN A 567 -13.87 11.58 15.54
N PHE A 568 -13.37 12.60 16.20
CA PHE A 568 -13.60 12.90 17.61
C PHE A 568 -15.08 12.87 18.01
N ASP A 569 -15.95 13.59 17.30
CA ASP A 569 -17.38 13.71 17.66
C ASP A 569 -18.14 12.37 17.59
N SER A 570 -17.82 11.56 16.59
CA SER A 570 -18.46 10.23 16.42
C SER A 570 -17.93 9.24 17.44
N SER A 571 -16.61 9.23 17.66
CA SER A 571 -15.96 8.39 18.67
C SER A 571 -16.50 8.69 20.06
N GLU A 572 -16.60 9.96 20.42
CA GLU A 572 -17.12 10.39 21.72
C GLU A 572 -18.58 9.98 21.95
N LYS A 573 -19.42 10.10 20.92
CA LYS A 573 -20.83 9.63 21.02
C LYS A 573 -20.91 8.13 21.20
N LEU A 574 -20.11 7.36 20.48
CA LEU A 574 -20.03 5.91 20.58
C LEU A 574 -19.58 5.49 21.97
N PHE A 575 -18.47 6.03 22.45
CA PHE A 575 -17.89 5.64 23.72
C PHE A 575 -18.78 6.04 24.91
N LYS A 576 -19.48 7.18 24.84
CA LYS A 576 -20.53 7.51 25.84
C LYS A 576 -21.62 6.46 25.85
N ARG A 577 -22.08 5.98 24.70
CA ARG A 577 -23.11 4.91 24.65
C ARG A 577 -22.58 3.61 25.26
N LEU A 578 -21.37 3.19 24.96
CA LEU A 578 -20.73 1.99 25.50
C LEU A 578 -20.49 2.12 27.02
N HIS A 579 -19.98 3.26 27.44
CA HIS A 579 -19.79 3.54 28.87
C HIS A 579 -21.12 3.51 29.67
N ASN A 580 -22.20 4.04 29.09
CA ASN A 580 -23.53 3.98 29.68
C ASN A 580 -24.09 2.54 29.78
N LEU A 581 -23.69 1.64 28.91
CA LEU A 581 -23.96 0.20 29.03
C LEU A 581 -23.19 -0.43 30.19
N GLY A 582 -22.09 0.17 30.61
CA GLY A 582 -21.19 -0.32 31.65
C GLY A 582 -19.83 -0.77 31.20
N CYS A 583 -19.55 -0.73 29.90
CA CYS A 583 -18.23 -1.03 29.36
C CYS A 583 -17.18 -0.02 29.84
N LYS A 584 -15.91 -0.43 29.81
CA LYS A 584 -14.79 0.45 30.06
C LYS A 584 -14.11 0.79 28.75
N ILE A 585 -13.50 1.97 28.69
CA ILE A 585 -12.79 2.46 27.51
C ILE A 585 -11.34 2.73 27.91
N ALA A 586 -10.41 2.17 27.19
CA ALA A 586 -8.99 2.41 27.37
C ALA A 586 -8.42 3.14 26.14
N LEU A 587 -7.63 4.16 26.42
CA LEU A 587 -6.86 4.86 25.39
C LEU A 587 -5.49 4.21 25.28
N ASP A 588 -5.19 3.66 24.10
CA ASP A 588 -3.99 2.89 23.84
C ASP A 588 -2.90 3.70 23.13
N ASP A 589 -1.66 3.21 23.17
CA ASP A 589 -0.46 3.80 22.55
C ASP A 589 -0.20 5.26 22.99
N PHE A 590 -0.61 5.64 24.20
CA PHE A 590 -0.52 7.04 24.64
C PHE A 590 0.91 7.54 24.75
N GLY A 591 1.12 8.72 24.16
CA GLY A 591 2.40 9.42 24.14
C GLY A 591 3.25 9.17 22.89
N THR A 592 2.78 8.35 21.94
CA THR A 592 3.45 8.10 20.66
C THR A 592 3.11 9.14 19.59
N GLY A 593 2.00 9.90 19.77
CA GLY A 593 1.47 10.89 18.86
C GLY A 593 1.72 12.35 19.30
N TYR A 594 1.20 13.29 18.51
CA TYR A 594 1.16 14.72 18.86
C TYR A 594 0.01 14.99 19.82
N SER A 595 0.19 14.67 21.09
CA SER A 595 -0.85 14.83 22.09
C SER A 595 -1.07 16.31 22.46
N SER A 596 -2.15 16.89 21.98
CA SER A 596 -2.69 18.09 22.62
C SER A 596 -3.41 17.67 23.89
N LEU A 597 -2.85 17.92 25.06
CA LEU A 597 -3.43 17.58 26.37
C LEU A 597 -4.88 18.09 26.58
N SER A 598 -5.31 19.05 25.75
CA SER A 598 -6.61 19.71 25.88
C SER A 598 -7.80 18.76 25.61
N TYR A 599 -7.66 17.74 24.77
CA TYR A 599 -8.77 16.84 24.47
C TYR A 599 -8.99 15.77 25.57
N LEU A 600 -7.93 15.41 26.31
CA LEU A 600 -8.05 14.41 27.39
C LEU A 600 -9.09 14.77 28.46
N THR A 601 -9.37 16.05 28.62
CA THR A 601 -10.41 16.51 29.56
C THR A 601 -11.82 16.40 29.01
N GLN A 602 -11.97 16.07 27.74
CA GLN A 602 -13.26 16.03 27.04
C GLN A 602 -13.66 14.62 26.61
N ILE A 603 -12.70 13.66 26.58
CA ILE A 603 -12.93 12.31 26.10
C ILE A 603 -13.51 11.40 27.21
N THR A 604 -14.34 10.45 26.75
CA THR A 604 -14.92 9.42 27.62
C THR A 604 -13.98 8.21 27.65
N ILE A 605 -13.04 8.20 28.59
CA ILE A 605 -12.13 7.07 28.85
C ILE A 605 -12.07 6.75 30.34
N ASP A 606 -11.74 5.52 30.65
CA ASP A 606 -11.56 5.02 32.04
C ASP A 606 -10.10 4.67 32.31
N THR A 607 -9.38 4.20 31.31
CA THR A 607 -8.01 3.70 31.41
C THR A 607 -7.12 4.38 30.39
N LEU A 608 -5.92 4.73 30.81
CA LEU A 608 -4.86 5.20 29.91
C LEU A 608 -3.76 4.15 29.89
N LYS A 609 -3.40 3.66 28.70
CA LYS A 609 -2.34 2.66 28.52
C LYS A 609 -1.06 3.37 28.14
N ILE A 610 0.01 3.08 28.89
CA ILE A 610 1.34 3.59 28.61
C ILE A 610 1.98 2.65 27.61
N ASP A 611 2.30 3.18 26.44
CA ASP A 611 2.93 2.43 25.39
C ASP A 611 4.26 1.80 25.84
N ARG A 612 4.48 0.58 25.37
CA ARG A 612 5.64 -0.22 25.68
C ARG A 612 6.98 0.48 25.40
N GLN A 613 7.09 1.36 24.38
CA GLN A 613 8.32 2.09 24.12
C GLN A 613 8.84 2.87 25.33
N PHE A 614 7.93 3.39 26.18
CA PHE A 614 8.30 4.12 27.39
C PHE A 614 8.67 3.19 28.54
N VAL A 615 7.93 2.10 28.70
CA VAL A 615 8.14 1.12 29.76
C VAL A 615 9.47 0.41 29.61
N THR A 616 9.83 0.05 28.41
CA THR A 616 11.03 -0.69 28.06
C THR A 616 12.32 0.02 28.46
N GLN A 617 12.35 1.34 28.42
CA GLN A 617 13.54 2.14 28.68
C GLN A 617 13.56 2.74 30.08
N ILE A 618 12.62 2.40 30.95
CA ILE A 618 12.54 2.95 32.31
C ILE A 618 13.87 2.74 33.06
N GLU A 619 14.56 1.63 32.83
CA GLU A 619 15.79 1.31 33.57
C GLU A 619 17.01 2.09 33.07
N THR A 620 17.04 2.47 31.78
CA THR A 620 18.26 3.01 31.14
C THR A 620 18.14 4.47 30.74
N SER A 621 16.89 4.97 30.51
CA SER A 621 16.63 6.34 30.04
C SER A 621 15.94 7.18 31.11
N GLU A 622 16.62 8.17 31.63
CA GLU A 622 16.04 9.15 32.55
C GLU A 622 14.86 9.91 31.88
N ARG A 623 14.97 10.18 30.58
CA ARG A 623 13.91 10.83 29.81
C ARG A 623 12.65 9.96 29.75
N CYS A 624 12.79 8.64 29.50
CA CYS A 624 11.64 7.74 29.49
C CYS A 624 11.02 7.62 30.86
N ARG A 625 11.82 7.58 31.91
CA ARG A 625 11.32 7.66 33.29
C ARG A 625 10.48 8.90 33.55
N LEU A 626 10.98 10.08 33.17
CA LEU A 626 10.25 11.34 33.33
C LEU A 626 8.94 11.35 32.53
N VAL A 627 8.97 10.87 31.29
CA VAL A 627 7.75 10.77 30.47
C VAL A 627 6.75 9.83 31.11
N THR A 628 7.16 8.63 31.51
CA THR A 628 6.31 7.64 32.18
C THR A 628 5.69 8.20 33.44
N VAL A 629 6.48 8.84 34.30
CA VAL A 629 5.97 9.47 35.53
C VAL A 629 5.00 10.59 35.20
N SER A 630 5.31 11.42 34.21
CA SER A 630 4.42 12.52 33.78
C SER A 630 3.07 12.00 33.28
N ILE A 631 3.08 10.90 32.52
CA ILE A 631 1.84 10.27 32.05
C ILE A 631 1.05 9.72 33.24
N ILE A 632 1.72 9.06 34.19
CA ILE A 632 1.09 8.53 35.41
C ILE A 632 0.46 9.67 36.22
N ASP A 633 1.19 10.75 36.44
CA ASP A 633 0.68 11.90 37.19
C ASP A 633 -0.50 12.58 36.47
N LEU A 634 -0.42 12.71 35.16
CA LEU A 634 -1.51 13.25 34.36
C LEU A 634 -2.76 12.41 34.48
N ALA A 635 -2.65 11.09 34.30
CA ALA A 635 -3.77 10.17 34.37
C ALA A 635 -4.42 10.21 35.77
N LYS A 636 -3.61 10.22 36.84
CA LYS A 636 -4.12 10.35 38.22
C LYS A 636 -4.88 11.64 38.42
N ARG A 637 -4.39 12.79 37.92
CA ARG A 637 -5.08 14.07 38.02
C ARG A 637 -6.40 14.08 37.29
N LEU A 638 -6.50 13.31 36.20
CA LEU A 638 -7.75 13.12 35.44
C LEU A 638 -8.64 12.02 36.00
N SER A 639 -8.24 11.38 37.09
CA SER A 639 -8.96 10.25 37.71
C SER A 639 -9.09 9.04 36.78
N LEU A 640 -8.14 8.86 35.89
CA LEU A 640 -8.02 7.73 34.97
C LEU A 640 -7.21 6.61 35.63
N LYS A 641 -7.55 5.37 35.33
CA LYS A 641 -6.69 4.22 35.62
C LYS A 641 -5.53 4.18 34.66
N ILE A 642 -4.46 3.54 35.10
CA ILE A 642 -3.22 3.44 34.32
C ILE A 642 -2.90 1.98 34.12
N CYS A 643 -2.65 1.63 32.85
CA CYS A 643 -2.10 0.33 32.48
C CYS A 643 -0.75 0.55 31.79
N ALA A 644 0.31 -0.07 32.29
CA ALA A 644 1.61 -0.01 31.62
C ALA A 644 1.83 -1.29 30.81
N GLU A 645 2.24 -1.13 29.55
CA GLU A 645 2.44 -2.24 28.64
C GLU A 645 3.91 -2.63 28.49
N GLY A 646 4.13 -3.89 28.10
CA GLY A 646 5.46 -4.39 27.77
C GLY A 646 6.37 -4.48 28.99
N VAL A 647 5.83 -4.77 30.17
CA VAL A 647 6.62 -5.03 31.37
C VAL A 647 7.28 -6.40 31.26
N GLU A 648 8.60 -6.43 31.32
CA GLU A 648 9.39 -7.62 31.07
C GLU A 648 10.35 -7.94 32.22
N THR A 649 10.60 -6.96 33.11
CA THR A 649 11.46 -7.15 34.28
C THR A 649 10.73 -6.81 35.58
N GLU A 650 11.15 -7.43 36.68
CA GLU A 650 10.68 -7.10 38.03
C GLU A 650 10.98 -5.64 38.38
N SER A 651 12.14 -5.15 37.98
CA SER A 651 12.56 -3.77 38.23
C SER A 651 11.61 -2.77 37.55
N GLN A 652 11.18 -3.04 36.31
CA GLN A 652 10.16 -2.22 35.63
C GLN A 652 8.84 -2.26 36.41
N TRP A 653 8.40 -3.43 36.80
CA TRP A 653 7.16 -3.58 37.57
C TRP A 653 7.24 -2.86 38.91
N ASP A 654 8.31 -3.04 39.68
CA ASP A 654 8.51 -2.37 40.95
C ASP A 654 8.54 -0.85 40.82
N TYR A 655 9.19 -0.36 39.76
CA TYR A 655 9.21 1.06 39.48
C TYR A 655 7.82 1.59 39.17
N LEU A 656 7.09 0.95 38.25
CA LEU A 656 5.74 1.37 37.88
C LEU A 656 4.77 1.32 39.07
N ARG A 657 4.88 0.27 39.89
CA ARG A 657 4.12 0.13 41.12
C ARG A 657 4.41 1.26 42.10
N ALA A 658 5.68 1.59 42.30
CA ALA A 658 6.12 2.68 43.18
C ALA A 658 5.60 4.04 42.68
N GLN A 659 5.49 4.25 41.36
CA GLN A 659 4.89 5.45 40.79
C GLN A 659 3.35 5.43 40.86
N GLY A 660 2.77 4.29 41.27
CA GLY A 660 1.32 4.11 41.45
C GLY A 660 0.58 3.87 40.14
N CYS A 661 1.17 3.09 39.25
CA CYS A 661 0.49 2.47 38.14
C CYS A 661 -0.54 1.45 38.66
N ASP A 662 -1.77 1.47 38.13
CA ASP A 662 -2.85 0.62 38.62
C ASP A 662 -2.70 -0.83 38.17
N THR A 663 -2.36 -1.00 36.89
CA THR A 663 -2.24 -2.30 36.25
C THR A 663 -1.05 -2.33 35.30
N VAL A 664 -0.52 -3.51 35.09
CA VAL A 664 0.58 -3.75 34.17
C VAL A 664 0.30 -4.97 33.31
N GLN A 665 0.86 -4.96 32.11
CA GLN A 665 0.78 -6.06 31.15
C GLN A 665 2.14 -6.28 30.54
N GLY A 666 2.56 -7.53 30.41
CA GLY A 666 3.86 -7.82 29.81
C GLY A 666 4.31 -9.26 29.96
N TYR A 667 5.45 -9.55 29.38
CA TYR A 667 6.01 -10.92 29.37
C TYR A 667 6.61 -11.33 30.70
N LEU A 668 6.79 -10.41 31.62
CA LEU A 668 7.11 -10.75 33.00
C LEU A 668 6.07 -11.71 33.60
N PHE A 669 4.79 -11.50 33.28
CA PHE A 669 3.70 -12.29 33.85
C PHE A 669 3.27 -13.42 32.91
N SER A 670 2.96 -13.10 31.66
CA SER A 670 2.65 -14.09 30.65
C SER A 670 2.73 -13.49 29.25
N LYS A 671 3.06 -14.33 28.29
CA LYS A 671 2.76 -14.05 26.88
C LYS A 671 1.28 -14.23 26.62
N PRO A 672 0.76 -13.69 25.50
CA PRO A 672 -0.56 -14.08 25.06
C PRO A 672 -0.62 -15.61 24.85
N VAL A 673 -1.59 -16.24 25.46
CA VAL A 673 -1.82 -17.69 25.36
C VAL A 673 -3.29 -17.95 25.01
N PRO A 674 -3.61 -19.08 24.37
CA PRO A 674 -5.00 -19.45 24.14
C PRO A 674 -5.74 -19.69 25.47
N LEU A 675 -7.06 -19.55 25.44
CA LEU A 675 -7.91 -19.63 26.64
C LEU A 675 -7.65 -20.85 27.51
N HIS A 676 -7.42 -22.00 26.92
CA HIS A 676 -7.17 -23.26 27.65
C HIS A 676 -5.81 -23.32 28.35
N GLU A 677 -4.85 -22.50 27.95
CA GLU A 677 -3.52 -22.43 28.54
C GLU A 677 -3.39 -21.32 29.60
N LEU A 678 -4.44 -20.51 29.79
CA LEU A 678 -4.43 -19.51 30.85
C LEU A 678 -4.18 -20.18 32.20
N LYS A 679 -3.23 -19.69 32.96
CA LYS A 679 -2.90 -20.22 34.28
C LYS A 679 -3.76 -19.54 35.35
N ASP A 680 -4.22 -20.32 36.32
CA ASP A 680 -4.96 -19.78 37.47
C ASP A 680 -4.05 -18.96 38.37
N ASN A 681 -4.61 -17.97 39.06
CA ASN A 681 -3.90 -17.02 39.95
C ASN A 681 -3.08 -17.66 41.10
N HIS A 682 -3.03 -18.98 41.22
CA HIS A 682 -2.46 -19.68 42.36
C HIS A 682 -1.24 -20.54 42.09
N GLN A 683 -0.75 -20.62 40.86
CA GLN A 683 0.42 -21.45 40.55
C GLN A 683 1.42 -20.68 39.67
N ASP A 684 2.60 -20.42 40.21
CA ASP A 684 3.82 -19.97 39.53
C ASP A 684 4.04 -18.49 39.21
N ILE A 685 3.60 -17.55 40.05
CA ILE A 685 4.41 -16.35 40.25
C ILE A 685 5.49 -16.76 41.31
N PRO A 686 6.78 -16.56 41.07
CA PRO A 686 7.79 -16.89 42.09
C PRO A 686 7.46 -16.16 43.39
N HIS A 687 7.10 -16.91 44.42
CA HIS A 687 6.68 -16.40 45.73
C HIS A 687 7.87 -15.91 46.58
N ASP A 688 8.89 -15.33 45.97
CA ASP A 688 10.06 -14.82 46.72
C ASP A 688 10.04 -13.31 46.97
N PHE A 689 8.87 -12.68 46.79
CA PHE A 689 8.69 -11.22 46.90
C PHE A 689 8.44 -10.70 48.34
N THR A 690 8.38 -11.53 49.33
CA THR A 690 8.06 -11.09 50.72
C THR A 690 9.22 -10.54 51.51
N ASN A 691 10.45 -10.51 50.99
CA ASN A 691 11.68 -10.22 51.80
C ASN A 691 12.51 -9.00 51.39
N TYR A 692 11.96 -8.01 50.69
CA TYR A 692 12.63 -6.71 50.57
C TYR A 692 11.84 -5.62 51.28
N ARG A 693 11.97 -5.54 52.61
CA ARG A 693 11.78 -4.28 53.31
C ARG A 693 12.94 -3.36 52.92
N ILE A 694 12.63 -2.33 52.19
CA ILE A 694 13.52 -1.17 52.01
C ILE A 694 13.43 -0.39 53.32
N ASP A 695 14.48 -0.45 54.12
CA ASP A 695 14.72 0.56 55.16
C ASP A 695 14.99 1.89 54.45
N ILE A 696 14.30 2.94 54.90
CA ILE A 696 14.32 4.32 54.42
C ILE A 696 15.68 4.96 54.58
#